data_e6a42ee7ec11bd1c9a1f6a02b331281f
#
_entry.id   e6a42ee7ec11bd1c9a1f6a02b331281f
#
_cell.length_a   1.000
_cell.length_b   1.000
_cell.length_c   1.000
_cell.angle_alpha   90.00
_cell.angle_beta   90.00
_cell.angle_gamma   90.00
#
_symmetry.space_group_name_H-M   'P 1'
#
loop_
_entity.id
_entity.type
_entity.pdbx_description
1 polymer ?
#
loop_
_entity_poly.entity_id
_entity_poly.type
_entity_poly.pdbx_seq_one_letter_code
_entity_poly.pdbx_strand_id
1 'polypeptide(L)'
;MDYGKTLNLPETEFPMRAGLPQREPEFLKFWQENDIYNKKHELHEGHPKFVLHDGPPYANGKIHMGHALNKILKDIIMKYKYAQGFDTPYVPGWDTHGMPIEHACIKEMGLNRNELDVLTLRGKCHDFALKWIDIQRDDFKRLGVLGDWDHPYVTLHHDFEAEQIRVFGTMANKGYIYKGKKTVYWCPHCETALAEAEIEYGEQKTPTIFVKMPLVKDNGMTPETAKGKKAYMVIWTTTPWTMPANVAVALNPNLEYAWVECEGEVLFLAKDLLETVGQKCHKDLSNILGTTMGKDMEFAECVHPFPEYNNRRSLVVMADYVTLEAGTGCVHTAPGHGDVDFETGLKYKLPILCPVDAQGKLTAEAGERFQGMFVFDANIPVLKYLAELNCLLGKENIKHQYAHCWRCKNPIIFRATSQWFASVDGFRDDALKAIANDVQWIPAWGEQRIHNMVSERHDWCISRQRVWGVPIPVFYCEHCGEHLINEETIESVAQWFEKEGSDAWWAHTAEELLPAGTVCPKCGHNHFRKESDIMDVWFDSGSTHMAVAAKRPELGWPVSMYLEGSDQHRGWFQSSLLTSVAVTGKAPYKSVLTHGYVVDGEGRKMSKSVGNVIVPQDIIKQYGADIVRLWTASSDYKADIRISPKIIKQLSEVYRKIRNTIRYILGNTNDFNYETDAVPFNEMLELDQWALMHLQLLKKEVTAAYESYDFHVLYHAIHNFCTVEMSSFYLDIIKDRLYAYKADSKERRSAQTAMHEILMDLVVMLSPVLSFTMEEVWQFMKKPANAPQSVQMLPWPAVKEEYINEELETKWDNFIEIRSEITKVLELARRDKKIGHSLDAKVELHAEGEALAILQSVEKDLATLLIVSQAVVVEGAAAGAEATGREDLKVTVQAAEGHKCERCWIYSDEVGNDPEHPTLCPRCAAAIK
;
A
#
# COMPACT_ATOMS: atom_id res chain seq x y z
N MET A 1 56.66 -15.40 28.55
CA MET A 1 55.99 -14.28 27.82
C MET A 1 54.52 -14.60 27.68
N ASP A 2 53.59 -13.64 27.88
CA ASP A 2 52.19 -13.89 27.64
C ASP A 2 51.90 -13.69 26.14
N TYR A 3 51.94 -14.79 25.37
CA TYR A 3 51.78 -14.75 23.91
C TYR A 3 50.38 -14.33 23.46
N GLY A 4 49.40 -14.43 24.35
CA GLY A 4 48.02 -13.95 24.03
C GLY A 4 47.98 -12.45 23.75
N LYS A 5 48.89 -11.66 24.38
CA LYS A 5 49.01 -10.21 24.15
C LYS A 5 49.70 -9.81 22.85
N THR A 6 50.28 -10.79 22.14
CA THR A 6 50.90 -10.55 20.82
C THR A 6 50.00 -10.85 19.65
N LEU A 7 48.79 -11.31 19.91
CA LEU A 7 47.79 -11.56 18.87
C LEU A 7 47.17 -10.24 18.39
N ASN A 8 46.88 -10.16 17.10
CA ASN A 8 46.12 -9.05 16.49
C ASN A 8 44.63 -9.28 16.72
N LEU A 9 44.19 -9.10 17.96
CA LEU A 9 42.75 -9.30 18.26
C LEU A 9 41.90 -8.15 17.73
N PRO A 10 40.64 -8.44 17.34
CA PRO A 10 39.75 -7.41 16.82
C PRO A 10 39.45 -6.33 17.86
N GLU A 11 39.60 -5.07 17.46
CA GLU A 11 39.33 -3.91 18.28
C GLU A 11 38.44 -2.92 17.54
N THR A 12 37.34 -2.45 18.18
CA THR A 12 36.47 -1.46 17.61
C THR A 12 35.66 -0.73 18.67
N GLU A 13 35.51 0.56 18.50
CA GLU A 13 34.60 1.39 19.29
C GLU A 13 33.14 1.19 18.91
N PHE A 14 32.86 0.51 17.79
CA PHE A 14 31.48 0.20 17.35
C PHE A 14 30.76 -0.65 18.40
N PRO A 15 29.62 -0.17 18.94
CA PRO A 15 29.00 -0.76 20.11
C PRO A 15 28.59 -2.22 19.90
N MET A 16 28.81 -3.07 20.91
CA MET A 16 28.39 -4.47 20.89
C MET A 16 26.86 -4.60 20.83
N ARG A 17 26.14 -3.78 21.60
CA ARG A 17 24.68 -3.73 21.62
C ARG A 17 24.21 -2.65 20.68
N ALA A 18 23.21 -2.96 19.85
CA ALA A 18 22.64 -2.01 18.89
C ALA A 18 22.00 -0.80 19.58
N GLY A 19 21.18 -1.02 20.62
CA GLY A 19 20.50 0.06 21.34
C GLY A 19 19.69 0.99 20.42
N LEU A 20 19.07 0.46 19.36
CA LEU A 20 18.41 1.24 18.31
C LEU A 20 17.44 2.29 18.83
N PRO A 21 16.52 1.97 19.79
CA PRO A 21 15.55 2.97 20.25
C PRO A 21 16.20 4.24 20.83
N GLN A 22 17.41 4.11 21.43
CA GLN A 22 18.14 5.21 22.05
C GLN A 22 19.08 5.92 21.07
N ARG A 23 19.66 5.18 20.13
CA ARG A 23 20.70 5.71 19.24
C ARG A 23 20.16 6.31 17.94
N GLU A 24 19.07 5.77 17.40
CA GLU A 24 18.45 6.29 16.17
C GLU A 24 18.10 7.80 16.26
N PRO A 25 17.58 8.33 17.38
CA PRO A 25 17.36 9.77 17.52
C PRO A 25 18.62 10.62 17.38
N GLU A 26 19.81 10.09 17.74
CA GLU A 26 21.09 10.79 17.58
C GLU A 26 21.44 10.96 16.10
N PHE A 27 21.13 9.96 15.27
CA PHE A 27 21.36 10.03 13.82
C PHE A 27 20.33 10.93 13.13
N LEU A 28 19.07 10.96 13.58
CA LEU A 28 18.09 11.94 13.09
C LEU A 28 18.57 13.37 13.33
N LYS A 29 19.09 13.62 14.53
CA LYS A 29 19.68 14.91 14.89
C LYS A 29 20.91 15.20 14.03
N PHE A 30 21.80 14.23 13.84
CA PHE A 30 22.98 14.35 12.97
C PHE A 30 22.58 14.72 11.53
N TRP A 31 21.58 14.06 10.94
CA TRP A 31 21.11 14.37 9.58
C TRP A 31 20.55 15.79 9.49
N GLN A 32 19.81 16.22 10.50
CA GLN A 32 19.22 17.56 10.55
C GLN A 32 20.27 18.65 10.76
N GLU A 33 21.15 18.51 11.76
CA GLU A 33 22.20 19.49 12.07
C GLU A 33 23.21 19.66 10.93
N ASN A 34 23.42 18.62 10.16
CA ASN A 34 24.34 18.64 9.02
C ASN A 34 23.63 18.87 7.69
N ASP A 35 22.32 19.11 7.71
CA ASP A 35 21.51 19.38 6.52
C ASP A 35 21.72 18.36 5.38
N ILE A 36 21.70 17.08 5.73
CA ILE A 36 22.02 16.00 4.80
C ILE A 36 21.06 15.97 3.61
N TYR A 37 19.76 16.28 3.83
CA TYR A 37 18.77 16.28 2.75
C TYR A 37 19.13 17.29 1.66
N ASN A 38 19.37 18.56 2.00
CA ASN A 38 19.70 19.60 1.00
C ASN A 38 21.06 19.36 0.34
N LYS A 39 22.07 18.96 1.12
CA LYS A 39 23.39 18.60 0.58
C LYS A 39 23.36 17.49 -0.46
N LYS A 40 22.45 16.53 -0.33
CA LYS A 40 22.23 15.50 -1.35
C LYS A 40 21.77 16.12 -2.68
N HIS A 41 20.82 17.06 -2.62
CA HIS A 41 20.33 17.75 -3.82
C HIS A 41 21.40 18.64 -4.46
N GLU A 42 22.18 19.36 -3.64
CA GLU A 42 23.32 20.16 -4.13
C GLU A 42 24.34 19.29 -4.89
N LEU A 43 24.64 18.08 -4.39
CA LEU A 43 25.57 17.15 -5.05
C LEU A 43 25.03 16.62 -6.38
N HIS A 44 23.71 16.50 -6.52
CA HIS A 44 23.06 15.99 -7.74
C HIS A 44 22.38 17.11 -8.56
N GLU A 45 22.75 18.38 -8.31
CA GLU A 45 22.27 19.48 -9.13
C GLU A 45 22.58 19.24 -10.62
N GLY A 46 21.53 19.32 -11.46
CA GLY A 46 21.64 19.03 -12.90
C GLY A 46 21.59 17.55 -13.29
N HIS A 47 21.53 16.62 -12.33
CA HIS A 47 21.31 15.21 -12.62
C HIS A 47 19.86 14.94 -13.05
N PRO A 48 19.59 13.81 -13.72
CA PRO A 48 18.22 13.37 -14.02
C PRO A 48 17.40 13.25 -12.73
N LYS A 49 16.16 13.72 -12.75
CA LYS A 49 15.27 13.63 -11.59
C LYS A 49 14.50 12.31 -11.56
N PHE A 50 14.40 11.74 -10.38
CA PHE A 50 13.41 10.72 -10.08
C PHE A 50 12.47 11.26 -8.99
N VAL A 51 11.25 11.61 -9.39
CA VAL A 51 10.25 12.21 -8.50
C VAL A 51 9.21 11.19 -8.12
N LEU A 52 9.18 10.82 -6.86
CA LEU A 52 8.09 10.05 -6.26
C LEU A 52 7.18 11.05 -5.53
N HIS A 53 6.00 11.30 -6.11
CA HIS A 53 5.04 12.22 -5.51
C HIS A 53 4.32 11.53 -4.36
N ASP A 54 4.27 12.19 -3.21
CA ASP A 54 3.66 11.64 -2.00
C ASP A 54 2.14 11.72 -2.04
N GLY A 55 1.45 10.59 -1.86
CA GLY A 55 0.02 10.58 -1.61
C GLY A 55 -0.26 11.09 -0.20
N PRO A 56 -1.12 12.11 -0.07
CA PRO A 56 -1.29 12.80 1.21
C PRO A 56 -2.15 11.98 2.18
N PRO A 57 -1.61 11.54 3.33
CA PRO A 57 -2.43 10.95 4.38
C PRO A 57 -3.37 12.00 5.00
N TYR A 58 -4.50 11.54 5.54
CA TYR A 58 -5.40 12.40 6.29
C TYR A 58 -4.79 12.82 7.63
N ALA A 59 -4.83 14.12 7.91
CA ALA A 59 -4.38 14.71 9.17
C ALA A 59 -5.44 14.55 10.28
N ASN A 60 -5.76 13.33 10.70
CA ASN A 60 -6.89 13.06 11.59
C ASN A 60 -6.64 11.97 12.65
N GLY A 61 -5.40 11.57 12.88
CA GLY A 61 -5.08 10.53 13.87
C GLY A 61 -3.63 10.07 13.80
N LYS A 62 -3.25 9.17 14.72
CA LYS A 62 -1.92 8.55 14.74
C LYS A 62 -1.69 7.67 13.52
N ILE A 63 -0.43 7.56 13.12
CA ILE A 63 -0.04 6.64 12.06
C ILE A 63 -0.25 5.17 12.49
N HIS A 64 -0.49 4.31 11.54
CA HIS A 64 -0.60 2.86 11.70
C HIS A 64 0.46 2.15 10.85
N MET A 65 0.55 0.80 10.98
CA MET A 65 1.57 0.03 10.25
C MET A 65 1.49 0.16 8.72
N GLY A 66 0.29 0.40 8.17
CA GLY A 66 0.14 0.69 6.74
C GLY A 66 0.82 2.00 6.31
N HIS A 67 0.73 3.07 7.13
CA HIS A 67 1.46 4.31 6.90
C HIS A 67 2.98 4.09 7.01
N ALA A 68 3.43 3.32 7.99
CA ALA A 68 4.85 3.01 8.14
C ALA A 68 5.38 2.22 6.94
N LEU A 69 4.67 1.18 6.49
CA LEU A 69 4.98 0.43 5.29
C LEU A 69 5.14 1.35 4.07
N ASN A 70 4.13 2.17 3.82
CA ASN A 70 4.07 3.09 2.68
C ASN A 70 5.25 4.07 2.66
N LYS A 71 5.48 4.77 3.76
CA LYS A 71 6.54 5.79 3.85
C LYS A 71 7.94 5.17 3.80
N ILE A 72 8.14 4.00 4.40
CA ILE A 72 9.42 3.28 4.34
C ILE A 72 9.71 2.79 2.92
N LEU A 73 8.73 2.25 2.21
CA LEU A 73 8.90 1.82 0.81
C LEU A 73 9.33 3.00 -0.08
N LYS A 74 8.65 4.15 0.06
CA LYS A 74 9.02 5.39 -0.65
C LYS A 74 10.46 5.80 -0.36
N ASP A 75 10.84 5.81 0.90
CA ASP A 75 12.18 6.20 1.34
C ASP A 75 13.27 5.24 0.85
N ILE A 76 13.02 3.92 0.86
CA ILE A 76 13.94 2.91 0.30
C ILE A 76 14.18 3.19 -1.19
N ILE A 77 13.12 3.42 -1.96
CA ILE A 77 13.23 3.71 -3.40
C ILE A 77 13.99 5.00 -3.65
N MET A 78 13.67 6.07 -2.92
CA MET A 78 14.31 7.38 -3.09
C MET A 78 15.79 7.33 -2.74
N LYS A 79 16.18 6.63 -1.66
CA LYS A 79 17.58 6.43 -1.28
C LYS A 79 18.35 5.61 -2.31
N TYR A 80 17.74 4.54 -2.83
CA TYR A 80 18.34 3.74 -3.87
C TYR A 80 18.52 4.54 -5.17
N LYS A 81 17.48 5.23 -5.65
CA LYS A 81 17.56 6.05 -6.87
C LYS A 81 18.57 7.19 -6.73
N TYR A 82 18.70 7.79 -5.55
CA TYR A 82 19.77 8.75 -5.29
C TYR A 82 21.16 8.10 -5.45
N ALA A 83 21.39 6.95 -4.83
CA ALA A 83 22.67 6.26 -4.98
C ALA A 83 22.98 5.89 -6.43
N GLN A 84 21.96 5.64 -7.24
CA GLN A 84 22.05 5.42 -8.70
C GLN A 84 22.40 6.71 -9.50
N GLY A 85 22.49 7.86 -8.87
CA GLY A 85 22.86 9.12 -9.50
C GLY A 85 21.70 10.01 -9.93
N PHE A 86 20.48 9.73 -9.49
CA PHE A 86 19.34 10.63 -9.69
C PHE A 86 19.29 11.71 -8.61
N ASP A 87 18.82 12.91 -8.98
CA ASP A 87 18.28 13.84 -8.01
C ASP A 87 16.89 13.37 -7.58
N THR A 88 16.66 13.23 -6.27
CA THR A 88 15.47 12.59 -5.72
C THR A 88 14.74 13.47 -4.71
N PRO A 89 14.16 14.62 -5.17
CA PRO A 89 13.39 15.46 -4.26
C PRO A 89 12.14 14.76 -3.76
N TYR A 90 11.93 14.79 -2.45
CA TYR A 90 10.76 14.22 -1.81
C TYR A 90 10.05 15.26 -0.93
N VAL A 91 8.88 15.68 -1.37
CA VAL A 91 8.02 16.63 -0.67
C VAL A 91 6.85 15.87 -0.05
N PRO A 92 6.83 15.68 1.28
CA PRO A 92 5.72 15.04 1.95
C PRO A 92 4.46 15.90 1.89
N GLY A 93 3.29 15.25 1.92
CA GLY A 93 2.02 15.95 1.85
C GLY A 93 0.98 15.48 2.86
N TRP A 94 -0.04 16.33 3.10
CA TRP A 94 -1.21 16.01 3.92
C TRP A 94 -2.50 16.46 3.27
N ASP A 95 -3.52 15.57 3.34
CA ASP A 95 -4.89 15.89 3.01
C ASP A 95 -5.63 16.33 4.29
N THR A 96 -6.14 17.56 4.28
CA THR A 96 -6.57 18.25 5.49
C THR A 96 -8.03 18.69 5.47
N HIS A 97 -8.76 18.41 4.40
CA HIS A 97 -10.13 18.82 4.22
C HIS A 97 -11.15 17.68 4.31
N GLY A 98 -12.41 18.08 4.16
CA GLY A 98 -13.53 17.18 3.98
C GLY A 98 -13.98 16.45 5.23
N MET A 99 -14.86 15.51 5.02
CA MET A 99 -15.50 14.71 6.07
C MET A 99 -14.50 13.94 6.96
N PRO A 100 -13.34 13.46 6.45
CA PRO A 100 -12.36 12.77 7.29
C PRO A 100 -11.86 13.61 8.47
N ILE A 101 -11.62 14.88 8.24
CA ILE A 101 -11.12 15.81 9.26
C ILE A 101 -12.28 16.36 10.10
N GLU A 102 -13.33 16.86 9.46
CA GLU A 102 -14.49 17.45 10.14
C GLU A 102 -15.12 16.48 11.13
N HIS A 103 -15.36 15.22 10.71
CA HIS A 103 -15.93 14.20 11.59
C HIS A 103 -15.02 13.86 12.77
N ALA A 104 -13.71 13.73 12.54
CA ALA A 104 -12.74 13.46 13.60
C ALA A 104 -12.65 14.63 14.60
N CYS A 105 -12.61 15.86 14.10
CA CYS A 105 -12.60 17.07 14.92
C CYS A 105 -13.85 17.18 15.80
N ILE A 106 -15.03 17.05 15.21
CA ILE A 106 -16.30 17.10 15.94
C ILE A 106 -16.35 16.03 17.03
N LYS A 107 -15.94 14.80 16.71
CA LYS A 107 -15.95 13.69 17.65
C LYS A 107 -14.95 13.87 18.79
N GLU A 108 -13.71 14.28 18.50
CA GLU A 108 -12.66 14.47 19.52
C GLU A 108 -12.99 15.62 20.46
N MET A 109 -13.55 16.71 19.91
CA MET A 109 -13.87 17.92 20.69
C MET A 109 -15.29 17.89 21.29
N GLY A 110 -16.11 16.88 21.00
CA GLY A 110 -17.50 16.80 21.49
C GLY A 110 -18.40 17.92 20.98
N LEU A 111 -18.19 18.38 19.73
CA LEU A 111 -18.89 19.51 19.14
C LEU A 111 -20.24 19.10 18.53
N ASN A 112 -21.18 20.04 18.49
CA ASN A 112 -22.39 19.93 17.68
C ASN A 112 -22.29 20.95 16.53
N ARG A 113 -22.16 20.43 15.30
CA ARG A 113 -21.93 21.26 14.11
C ARG A 113 -23.08 22.27 13.85
N ASN A 114 -24.30 21.91 14.25
CA ASN A 114 -25.49 22.74 14.03
C ASN A 114 -25.59 23.93 14.99
N GLU A 115 -24.73 23.97 16.01
CA GLU A 115 -24.69 25.05 17.03
C GLU A 115 -23.56 26.05 16.77
N LEU A 116 -22.70 25.81 15.80
CA LEU A 116 -21.55 26.64 15.45
C LEU A 116 -21.78 27.37 14.13
N ASP A 117 -21.37 28.63 14.06
CA ASP A 117 -21.23 29.29 12.76
C ASP A 117 -20.12 28.68 11.92
N VAL A 118 -20.20 28.87 10.61
CA VAL A 118 -19.33 28.23 9.63
C VAL A 118 -17.86 28.54 9.88
N LEU A 119 -17.49 29.81 10.07
CA LEU A 119 -16.09 30.21 10.24
C LEU A 119 -15.48 29.66 11.54
N THR A 120 -16.26 29.63 12.62
CA THR A 120 -15.84 29.02 13.89
C THR A 120 -15.56 27.50 13.73
N LEU A 121 -16.45 26.76 13.04
CA LEU A 121 -16.24 25.34 12.80
C LEU A 121 -15.01 25.10 11.90
N ARG A 122 -14.87 25.91 10.84
CA ARG A 122 -13.71 25.85 9.94
C ARG A 122 -12.40 26.09 10.69
N GLY A 123 -12.32 27.16 11.54
CA GLY A 123 -11.14 27.42 12.36
C GLY A 123 -10.77 26.27 13.30
N LYS A 124 -11.78 25.60 13.91
CA LYS A 124 -11.51 24.40 14.74
C LYS A 124 -10.97 23.21 13.94
N CYS A 125 -11.48 22.99 12.74
CA CYS A 125 -11.00 21.93 11.85
C CYS A 125 -9.57 22.22 11.34
N HIS A 126 -9.28 23.49 11.02
CA HIS A 126 -7.95 23.96 10.65
C HIS A 126 -6.92 23.64 11.74
N ASP A 127 -7.16 24.10 12.97
CA ASP A 127 -6.26 23.87 14.10
C ASP A 127 -6.08 22.38 14.42
N PHE A 128 -7.18 21.60 14.29
CA PHE A 128 -7.15 20.15 14.46
C PHE A 128 -6.25 19.49 13.42
N ALA A 129 -6.34 19.87 12.15
CA ALA A 129 -5.52 19.31 11.08
C ALA A 129 -4.03 19.63 11.31
N LEU A 130 -3.69 20.89 11.63
CA LEU A 130 -2.30 21.29 11.90
C LEU A 130 -1.69 20.50 13.06
N LYS A 131 -2.44 20.31 14.15
CA LYS A 131 -2.01 19.46 15.28
C LYS A 131 -1.62 18.05 14.84
N TRP A 132 -2.44 17.44 13.98
CA TRP A 132 -2.16 16.07 13.51
C TRP A 132 -1.04 16.00 12.48
N ILE A 133 -0.85 17.04 11.67
CA ILE A 133 0.32 17.16 10.80
C ILE A 133 1.62 17.11 11.61
N ASP A 134 1.72 17.91 12.67
CA ASP A 134 2.92 17.94 13.49
C ASP A 134 3.24 16.58 14.12
N ILE A 135 2.22 15.91 14.68
CA ILE A 135 2.37 14.59 15.29
C ILE A 135 2.81 13.54 14.23
N GLN A 136 2.15 13.52 13.08
CA GLN A 136 2.48 12.57 12.02
C GLN A 136 3.84 12.85 11.38
N ARG A 137 4.23 14.13 11.24
CA ARG A 137 5.56 14.52 10.77
C ARG A 137 6.66 13.94 11.67
N ASP A 138 6.52 14.07 12.97
CA ASP A 138 7.48 13.52 13.93
C ASP A 138 7.53 11.99 13.86
N ASP A 139 6.38 11.34 13.74
CA ASP A 139 6.28 9.90 13.59
C ASP A 139 6.97 9.42 12.30
N PHE A 140 6.78 10.10 11.17
CA PHE A 140 7.41 9.76 9.89
C PHE A 140 8.92 10.04 9.89
N LYS A 141 9.36 11.15 10.47
CA LYS A 141 10.79 11.42 10.69
C LYS A 141 11.43 10.32 11.55
N ARG A 142 10.71 9.87 12.59
CA ARG A 142 11.20 8.81 13.48
C ARG A 142 11.40 7.46 12.78
N LEU A 143 10.71 7.20 11.66
CA LEU A 143 10.93 6.03 10.79
C LEU A 143 12.23 6.13 9.96
N GLY A 144 12.92 7.26 9.98
CA GLY A 144 14.13 7.51 9.18
C GLY A 144 13.85 7.94 7.74
N VAL A 145 12.64 8.42 7.46
CA VAL A 145 12.25 8.92 6.13
C VAL A 145 12.87 10.30 5.90
N LEU A 146 13.68 10.44 4.86
CA LEU A 146 14.26 11.71 4.43
C LEU A 146 13.33 12.43 3.46
N GLY A 147 13.18 13.75 3.64
CA GLY A 147 12.32 14.58 2.79
C GLY A 147 12.36 16.04 3.23
N ASP A 148 11.73 16.91 2.46
CA ASP A 148 11.54 18.32 2.80
C ASP A 148 10.38 18.46 3.82
N TRP A 149 10.67 18.12 5.06
CA TRP A 149 9.71 18.18 6.16
C TRP A 149 9.37 19.60 6.61
N ASP A 150 10.19 20.56 6.25
CA ASP A 150 10.01 21.97 6.64
C ASP A 150 9.09 22.70 5.65
N HIS A 151 9.02 22.25 4.39
CA HIS A 151 8.16 22.82 3.36
C HIS A 151 7.25 21.77 2.72
N PRO A 152 6.45 21.02 3.49
CA PRO A 152 5.51 20.04 2.96
C PRO A 152 4.44 20.73 2.10
N TYR A 153 3.73 19.96 1.29
CA TYR A 153 2.48 20.46 0.75
C TYR A 153 1.30 20.08 1.66
N VAL A 154 0.36 20.98 1.79
CA VAL A 154 -0.84 20.77 2.62
C VAL A 154 -2.04 21.31 1.86
N THR A 155 -3.09 20.52 1.72
CA THR A 155 -4.23 20.89 0.88
C THR A 155 -5.01 22.12 1.40
N LEU A 156 -4.84 22.50 2.68
CA LEU A 156 -5.40 23.74 3.27
C LEU A 156 -4.53 25.00 3.05
N HIS A 157 -3.37 24.87 2.39
CA HIS A 157 -2.58 26.05 2.08
C HIS A 157 -3.27 26.89 0.99
N HIS A 158 -3.22 28.19 1.12
CA HIS A 158 -3.93 29.15 0.28
C HIS A 158 -3.58 29.00 -1.22
N ASP A 159 -2.32 28.80 -1.55
CA ASP A 159 -1.83 28.56 -2.90
C ASP A 159 -2.35 27.24 -3.48
N PHE A 160 -2.46 26.20 -2.65
CA PHE A 160 -3.03 24.92 -3.05
C PHE A 160 -4.52 25.04 -3.35
N GLU A 161 -5.28 25.68 -2.45
CA GLU A 161 -6.73 25.89 -2.62
C GLU A 161 -7.02 26.73 -3.87
N ALA A 162 -6.22 27.77 -4.13
CA ALA A 162 -6.35 28.60 -5.33
C ALA A 162 -6.09 27.80 -6.62
N GLU A 163 -5.08 26.96 -6.63
CA GLU A 163 -4.78 26.14 -7.81
C GLU A 163 -5.84 25.06 -8.03
N GLN A 164 -6.41 24.50 -6.97
CA GLN A 164 -7.53 23.57 -7.06
C GLN A 164 -8.75 24.25 -7.70
N ILE A 165 -9.02 25.53 -7.39
CA ILE A 165 -10.07 26.32 -8.05
C ILE A 165 -9.77 26.47 -9.55
N ARG A 166 -8.51 26.67 -9.96
CA ARG A 166 -8.12 26.75 -11.39
C ARG A 166 -8.28 25.41 -12.11
N VAL A 167 -7.96 24.28 -11.45
CA VAL A 167 -8.22 22.93 -11.99
C VAL A 167 -9.72 22.74 -12.22
N PHE A 168 -10.55 23.04 -11.23
CA PHE A 168 -12.00 22.98 -11.37
C PHE A 168 -12.51 23.89 -12.50
N GLY A 169 -12.04 25.14 -12.57
CA GLY A 169 -12.39 26.12 -13.61
C GLY A 169 -12.01 25.64 -15.02
N THR A 170 -10.85 25.02 -15.16
CA THR A 170 -10.41 24.45 -16.44
C THR A 170 -11.36 23.33 -16.89
N MET A 171 -11.77 22.46 -15.98
CA MET A 171 -12.75 21.39 -16.28
C MET A 171 -14.11 21.99 -16.62
N ALA A 172 -14.55 23.03 -15.90
CA ALA A 172 -15.82 23.71 -16.16
C ALA A 172 -15.85 24.40 -17.54
N ASN A 173 -14.77 25.12 -17.90
CA ASN A 173 -14.65 25.78 -19.19
C ASN A 173 -14.60 24.78 -20.39
N LYS A 174 -14.13 23.56 -20.17
CA LYS A 174 -14.21 22.46 -21.13
C LYS A 174 -15.59 21.78 -21.18
N GLY A 175 -16.55 22.22 -20.35
CA GLY A 175 -17.91 21.67 -20.31
C GLY A 175 -18.02 20.35 -19.55
N TYR A 176 -17.03 19.95 -18.78
CA TYR A 176 -17.06 18.69 -18.00
C TYR A 176 -17.83 18.83 -16.68
N ILE A 177 -17.96 20.06 -16.15
CA ILE A 177 -18.67 20.32 -14.90
C ILE A 177 -20.09 20.75 -15.19
N TYR A 178 -21.06 20.11 -14.58
CA TYR A 178 -22.48 20.43 -14.76
C TYR A 178 -23.29 20.17 -13.49
N LYS A 179 -24.44 20.85 -13.35
CA LYS A 179 -25.41 20.60 -12.29
C LYS A 179 -26.55 19.73 -12.81
N GLY A 180 -26.90 18.67 -12.11
CA GLY A 180 -27.94 17.76 -12.51
C GLY A 180 -28.65 17.10 -11.32
N LYS A 181 -29.90 16.66 -11.56
CA LYS A 181 -30.63 15.82 -10.60
C LYS A 181 -30.42 14.37 -10.97
N LYS A 182 -29.67 13.63 -10.14
CA LYS A 182 -29.42 12.20 -10.29
C LYS A 182 -29.51 11.50 -8.95
N THR A 183 -29.70 10.18 -8.96
CA THR A 183 -29.50 9.35 -7.77
C THR A 183 -28.03 9.34 -7.39
N VAL A 184 -27.74 9.54 -6.11
CA VAL A 184 -26.38 9.47 -5.54
C VAL A 184 -26.41 8.64 -4.28
N TYR A 185 -25.28 8.08 -3.91
CA TYR A 185 -25.07 7.57 -2.56
C TYR A 185 -25.25 8.69 -1.57
N TRP A 186 -26.11 8.48 -0.58
CA TRP A 186 -26.42 9.50 0.44
C TRP A 186 -26.29 8.91 1.82
N CYS A 187 -25.51 9.56 2.68
CA CYS A 187 -25.44 9.21 4.08
C CYS A 187 -26.45 10.06 4.88
N PRO A 188 -27.55 9.47 5.38
CA PRO A 188 -28.54 10.23 6.15
C PRO A 188 -28.02 10.69 7.53
N HIS A 189 -27.00 10.05 8.08
CA HIS A 189 -26.39 10.42 9.35
C HIS A 189 -25.36 11.56 9.20
N CYS A 190 -24.63 11.59 8.08
CA CYS A 190 -23.71 12.67 7.74
C CYS A 190 -24.42 13.78 6.94
N GLU A 191 -25.62 13.55 6.45
CA GLU A 191 -26.44 14.48 5.65
C GLU A 191 -25.71 14.99 4.40
N THR A 192 -25.03 14.10 3.67
CA THR A 192 -24.24 14.47 2.49
C THR A 192 -24.20 13.36 1.45
N ALA A 193 -24.03 13.77 0.18
CA ALA A 193 -23.69 12.86 -0.90
C ALA A 193 -22.32 12.21 -0.70
N LEU A 194 -22.15 11.02 -1.24
CA LEU A 194 -20.91 10.26 -1.22
C LEU A 194 -20.52 9.84 -2.64
N ALA A 195 -19.22 9.73 -2.90
CA ALA A 195 -18.69 9.06 -4.08
C ALA A 195 -18.49 7.56 -3.81
N GLU A 196 -18.25 6.77 -4.86
CA GLU A 196 -18.01 5.34 -4.75
C GLU A 196 -16.81 4.97 -3.86
N ALA A 197 -15.75 5.81 -3.84
CA ALA A 197 -14.60 5.66 -2.97
C ALA A 197 -14.90 5.88 -1.48
N GLU A 198 -16.07 6.41 -1.15
CA GLU A 198 -16.49 6.75 0.22
C GLU A 198 -17.50 5.76 0.81
N ILE A 199 -17.74 4.63 0.14
CA ILE A 199 -18.59 3.55 0.62
C ILE A 199 -17.78 2.30 0.96
N GLU A 200 -18.26 1.58 1.95
CA GLU A 200 -17.74 0.26 2.36
C GLU A 200 -18.90 -0.72 2.40
N TYR A 201 -18.65 -1.97 2.02
CA TYR A 201 -19.68 -3.01 2.09
C TYR A 201 -19.55 -3.79 3.40
N GLY A 202 -20.69 -3.98 4.06
CA GLY A 202 -20.79 -4.75 5.30
C GLY A 202 -22.02 -5.66 5.29
N GLU A 203 -21.98 -6.71 6.10
CA GLU A 203 -23.13 -7.61 6.25
C GLU A 203 -24.26 -6.89 6.99
N GLN A 204 -25.45 -6.85 6.37
CA GLN A 204 -26.66 -6.31 6.97
C GLN A 204 -27.83 -7.31 6.86
N LYS A 205 -28.64 -7.38 7.90
CA LYS A 205 -29.89 -8.13 7.91
C LYS A 205 -31.05 -7.18 7.59
N THR A 206 -31.76 -7.41 6.49
CA THR A 206 -32.90 -6.59 6.05
C THR A 206 -34.15 -7.42 5.89
N PRO A 207 -35.34 -6.86 6.19
CA PRO A 207 -36.59 -7.48 5.83
C PRO A 207 -36.79 -7.33 4.32
N THR A 208 -37.19 -8.43 3.66
CA THR A 208 -37.61 -8.43 2.27
C THR A 208 -39.07 -8.80 2.16
N ILE A 209 -39.75 -8.26 1.16
CA ILE A 209 -41.18 -8.41 1.01
C ILE A 209 -41.57 -8.79 -0.44
N PHE A 210 -42.60 -9.61 -0.56
CA PHE A 210 -43.28 -9.95 -1.79
C PHE A 210 -44.63 -9.20 -1.80
N VAL A 211 -44.83 -8.32 -2.78
CA VAL A 211 -45.96 -7.40 -2.79
C VAL A 211 -46.83 -7.63 -4.04
N LYS A 212 -48.15 -7.73 -3.83
CA LYS A 212 -49.17 -7.80 -4.90
C LYS A 212 -49.47 -6.39 -5.39
N MET A 213 -49.12 -6.08 -6.64
CA MET A 213 -49.43 -4.81 -7.32
C MET A 213 -50.72 -5.04 -8.18
N PRO A 214 -51.84 -4.36 -7.86
CA PRO A 214 -53.09 -4.57 -8.62
C PRO A 214 -52.91 -4.21 -10.09
N LEU A 215 -53.14 -5.15 -11.01
CA LEU A 215 -53.09 -4.96 -12.45
C LEU A 215 -54.40 -4.41 -12.97
N VAL A 216 -54.35 -3.26 -13.67
CA VAL A 216 -55.54 -2.56 -14.17
C VAL A 216 -55.61 -2.49 -15.71
N LYS A 217 -54.44 -2.65 -16.37
CA LYS A 217 -54.34 -2.76 -17.82
C LYS A 217 -53.31 -3.83 -18.16
N ASP A 218 -53.76 -4.86 -18.87
CA ASP A 218 -53.01 -6.09 -19.12
C ASP A 218 -52.64 -6.29 -20.61
N ASN A 219 -52.87 -5.29 -21.47
CA ASN A 219 -52.63 -5.34 -22.91
C ASN A 219 -53.40 -6.49 -23.61
N GLY A 220 -54.40 -7.07 -22.97
CA GLY A 220 -55.14 -8.22 -23.48
C GLY A 220 -54.45 -9.57 -23.29
N MET A 221 -53.39 -9.62 -22.42
CA MET A 221 -52.59 -10.82 -22.21
C MET A 221 -53.14 -11.74 -21.12
N THR A 222 -54.12 -11.29 -20.31
CA THR A 222 -54.76 -12.13 -19.32
C THR A 222 -55.47 -13.32 -19.98
N PRO A 223 -55.13 -14.59 -19.60
CA PRO A 223 -55.78 -15.77 -20.17
C PRO A 223 -57.31 -15.81 -19.95
N GLU A 224 -58.05 -16.39 -20.86
CA GLU A 224 -59.47 -16.53 -20.71
C GLU A 224 -59.94 -17.19 -19.41
N THR A 225 -59.15 -18.17 -18.93
CA THR A 225 -59.34 -18.87 -17.65
C THR A 225 -59.17 -17.97 -16.42
N ALA A 226 -58.53 -16.81 -16.58
CA ALA A 226 -58.28 -15.81 -15.52
C ALA A 226 -59.26 -14.63 -15.60
N LYS A 227 -60.04 -14.49 -16.68
CA LYS A 227 -60.99 -13.39 -16.86
C LYS A 227 -61.99 -13.28 -15.71
N GLY A 228 -62.22 -12.06 -15.22
CA GLY A 228 -63.14 -11.79 -14.13
C GLY A 228 -62.55 -11.97 -12.71
N LYS A 229 -61.38 -12.50 -12.61
CA LYS A 229 -60.61 -12.55 -11.32
C LYS A 229 -59.72 -11.31 -11.17
N LYS A 230 -59.44 -10.92 -9.90
CA LYS A 230 -58.48 -9.86 -9.64
C LYS A 230 -57.06 -10.36 -9.94
N ALA A 231 -56.35 -9.62 -10.76
CA ALA A 231 -55.00 -9.95 -11.18
C ALA A 231 -53.98 -9.00 -10.54
N TYR A 232 -52.83 -9.54 -10.14
CA TYR A 232 -51.73 -8.79 -9.50
C TYR A 232 -50.38 -9.17 -10.10
N MET A 233 -49.54 -8.21 -10.33
CA MET A 233 -48.11 -8.46 -10.50
C MET A 233 -47.45 -8.62 -9.14
N VAL A 234 -46.61 -9.62 -8.98
CA VAL A 234 -45.88 -9.85 -7.71
C VAL A 234 -44.46 -9.30 -7.80
N ILE A 235 -44.19 -8.22 -7.11
CA ILE A 235 -42.89 -7.63 -7.01
C ILE A 235 -42.18 -8.13 -5.77
N TRP A 236 -40.84 -8.02 -5.76
CA TRP A 236 -40.00 -8.28 -4.61
C TRP A 236 -39.05 -7.12 -4.35
N THR A 237 -38.84 -6.75 -3.08
CA THR A 237 -37.91 -5.69 -2.70
C THR A 237 -37.24 -5.99 -1.38
N THR A 238 -35.95 -5.56 -1.26
CA THR A 238 -35.13 -5.59 -0.05
C THR A 238 -35.23 -4.29 0.76
N THR A 239 -35.92 -3.27 0.21
CA THR A 239 -36.05 -1.94 0.77
C THR A 239 -37.53 -1.52 0.86
N PRO A 240 -38.34 -2.08 1.77
CA PRO A 240 -39.77 -1.76 1.85
C PRO A 240 -40.07 -0.28 1.95
N TRP A 241 -39.22 0.51 2.57
CA TRP A 241 -39.38 1.96 2.74
C TRP A 241 -39.44 2.75 1.41
N THR A 242 -38.98 2.14 0.28
CA THR A 242 -39.06 2.79 -1.05
C THR A 242 -40.42 2.62 -1.74
N MET A 243 -41.32 1.81 -1.19
CA MET A 243 -42.67 1.59 -1.78
C MET A 243 -43.41 2.89 -2.05
N PRO A 244 -43.43 3.93 -1.17
CA PRO A 244 -44.08 5.19 -1.48
C PRO A 244 -43.60 5.89 -2.76
N ALA A 245 -42.38 5.58 -3.21
CA ALA A 245 -41.81 6.15 -4.43
C ALA A 245 -41.96 5.27 -5.69
N ASN A 246 -42.65 4.13 -5.60
CA ASN A 246 -42.91 3.28 -6.75
C ASN A 246 -43.62 4.00 -7.88
N VAL A 247 -43.15 3.83 -9.12
CA VAL A 247 -43.74 4.39 -10.35
C VAL A 247 -43.74 3.39 -11.51
N ALA A 248 -43.05 2.24 -11.37
CA ALA A 248 -43.02 1.23 -12.42
C ALA A 248 -42.76 -0.18 -11.84
N VAL A 249 -43.00 -1.18 -12.67
CA VAL A 249 -42.59 -2.56 -12.49
C VAL A 249 -41.76 -2.96 -13.70
N ALA A 250 -40.49 -3.30 -13.49
CA ALA A 250 -39.61 -3.74 -14.58
C ALA A 250 -39.68 -5.25 -14.81
N LEU A 251 -39.78 -5.65 -16.06
CA LEU A 251 -39.74 -7.03 -16.54
C LEU A 251 -38.58 -7.22 -17.52
N ASN A 252 -38.06 -8.43 -17.62
CA ASN A 252 -37.14 -8.78 -18.70
C ASN A 252 -37.93 -9.17 -19.97
N PRO A 253 -37.67 -8.53 -21.11
CA PRO A 253 -38.43 -8.79 -22.35
C PRO A 253 -38.34 -10.24 -22.84
N ASN A 254 -37.27 -10.94 -22.50
CA ASN A 254 -36.94 -12.27 -22.99
C ASN A 254 -37.34 -13.42 -22.04
N LEU A 255 -37.85 -13.10 -20.83
CA LEU A 255 -38.30 -14.10 -19.88
C LEU A 255 -39.78 -14.44 -20.06
N GLU A 256 -40.14 -15.70 -19.74
CA GLU A 256 -41.52 -16.19 -19.69
C GLU A 256 -42.12 -15.98 -18.31
N TYR A 257 -43.27 -15.36 -18.23
CA TYR A 257 -44.03 -15.11 -17.03
C TYR A 257 -45.31 -15.93 -16.99
N ALA A 258 -45.70 -16.38 -15.81
CA ALA A 258 -46.87 -17.21 -15.61
C ALA A 258 -48.01 -16.43 -14.93
N TRP A 259 -49.25 -16.70 -15.38
CA TRP A 259 -50.48 -16.34 -14.71
C TRP A 259 -50.90 -17.50 -13.84
N VAL A 260 -50.90 -17.32 -12.52
CA VAL A 260 -51.11 -18.42 -11.56
C VAL A 260 -52.29 -18.10 -10.67
N GLU A 261 -53.22 -19.05 -10.54
CA GLU A 261 -54.30 -18.94 -9.57
C GLU A 261 -53.81 -19.27 -8.17
N CYS A 262 -54.03 -18.35 -7.25
CA CYS A 262 -53.68 -18.52 -5.85
C CYS A 262 -54.79 -17.92 -4.96
N GLU A 263 -55.44 -18.75 -4.15
CA GLU A 263 -56.47 -18.32 -3.19
C GLU A 263 -57.61 -17.48 -3.83
N GLY A 264 -57.99 -17.79 -5.06
CA GLY A 264 -59.08 -17.10 -5.82
C GLY A 264 -58.66 -15.81 -6.50
N GLU A 265 -57.42 -15.42 -6.43
CA GLU A 265 -56.76 -14.31 -7.14
C GLU A 265 -55.82 -14.86 -8.23
N VAL A 266 -55.41 -14.00 -9.14
CA VAL A 266 -54.43 -14.33 -10.19
C VAL A 266 -53.14 -13.57 -9.94
N LEU A 267 -52.03 -14.29 -9.84
CA LEU A 267 -50.70 -13.73 -9.66
C LEU A 267 -49.88 -13.84 -10.95
N PHE A 268 -49.14 -12.80 -11.28
CA PHE A 268 -48.25 -12.74 -12.43
C PHE A 268 -46.82 -12.57 -11.97
N LEU A 269 -45.94 -13.54 -12.27
CA LEU A 269 -44.52 -13.54 -11.94
C LEU A 269 -43.75 -14.47 -12.89
N ALA A 270 -42.41 -14.42 -12.86
CA ALA A 270 -41.58 -15.26 -13.72
C ALA A 270 -41.86 -16.75 -13.48
N LYS A 271 -42.07 -17.50 -14.55
CA LYS A 271 -42.44 -18.91 -14.53
C LYS A 271 -41.43 -19.79 -13.78
N ASP A 272 -40.16 -19.53 -14.03
CA ASP A 272 -39.07 -20.32 -13.43
C ASP A 272 -38.88 -20.06 -11.92
N LEU A 273 -39.51 -19.03 -11.38
CA LEU A 273 -39.43 -18.67 -9.95
C LEU A 273 -40.67 -19.10 -9.14
N LEU A 274 -41.66 -19.73 -9.77
CA LEU A 274 -42.93 -20.11 -9.11
C LEU A 274 -42.70 -20.98 -7.85
N GLU A 275 -41.90 -22.03 -7.99
CA GLU A 275 -41.63 -22.95 -6.87
C GLU A 275 -40.92 -22.23 -5.73
N THR A 276 -39.90 -21.46 -6.03
CA THR A 276 -39.12 -20.72 -5.04
C THR A 276 -39.98 -19.67 -4.30
N VAL A 277 -40.78 -18.91 -5.05
CA VAL A 277 -41.69 -17.90 -4.47
C VAL A 277 -42.80 -18.57 -3.67
N GLY A 278 -43.38 -19.68 -4.16
CA GLY A 278 -44.36 -20.45 -3.43
C GLY A 278 -43.88 -20.94 -2.09
N GLN A 279 -42.70 -21.53 -2.05
CA GLN A 279 -42.05 -21.98 -0.82
C GLN A 279 -41.79 -20.80 0.16
N LYS A 280 -41.23 -19.68 -0.33
CA LYS A 280 -40.92 -18.51 0.50
C LYS A 280 -42.15 -17.79 1.05
N CYS A 281 -43.23 -17.76 0.26
CA CYS A 281 -44.49 -17.13 0.64
C CYS A 281 -45.48 -18.09 1.31
N HIS A 282 -45.16 -19.38 1.42
CA HIS A 282 -46.06 -20.43 1.91
C HIS A 282 -47.36 -20.46 1.13
N LYS A 283 -47.28 -20.36 -0.21
CA LYS A 283 -48.39 -20.37 -1.13
C LYS A 283 -48.25 -21.47 -2.20
N ASP A 284 -49.38 -22.07 -2.59
CA ASP A 284 -49.41 -22.98 -3.73
C ASP A 284 -49.53 -22.18 -5.03
N LEU A 285 -48.47 -22.20 -5.82
CA LEU A 285 -48.37 -21.54 -7.13
C LEU A 285 -48.30 -22.54 -8.29
N SER A 286 -48.83 -23.74 -8.12
CA SER A 286 -48.80 -24.81 -9.14
C SER A 286 -49.88 -24.65 -10.23
N ASN A 287 -50.98 -23.94 -9.95
CA ASN A 287 -52.09 -23.79 -10.88
C ASN A 287 -51.85 -22.71 -11.92
N ILE A 288 -51.09 -23.03 -12.97
CA ILE A 288 -50.77 -22.11 -14.07
C ILE A 288 -51.93 -22.02 -15.04
N LEU A 289 -52.50 -20.83 -15.22
CA LEU A 289 -53.60 -20.51 -16.11
C LEU A 289 -53.15 -20.18 -17.54
N GLY A 290 -51.90 -19.74 -17.69
CA GLY A 290 -51.33 -19.36 -18.97
C GLY A 290 -49.94 -18.71 -18.78
N THR A 291 -49.26 -18.45 -19.88
CA THR A 291 -47.95 -17.79 -19.88
C THR A 291 -47.90 -16.63 -20.88
N THR A 292 -47.03 -15.65 -20.63
CA THR A 292 -46.83 -14.47 -21.45
C THR A 292 -45.36 -14.07 -21.45
N MET A 293 -44.81 -13.67 -22.58
CA MET A 293 -43.47 -13.14 -22.64
C MET A 293 -43.41 -11.73 -22.02
N GLY A 294 -42.33 -11.40 -21.33
CA GLY A 294 -42.18 -10.10 -20.70
C GLY A 294 -42.43 -8.93 -21.64
N LYS A 295 -41.89 -8.98 -22.86
CA LYS A 295 -42.09 -7.94 -23.90
C LYS A 295 -43.57 -7.62 -24.23
N ASP A 296 -44.46 -8.61 -24.10
CA ASP A 296 -45.87 -8.45 -24.44
C ASP A 296 -46.63 -7.64 -23.35
N MET A 297 -46.03 -7.50 -22.19
CA MET A 297 -46.57 -6.71 -21.08
C MET A 297 -46.05 -5.26 -21.06
N GLU A 298 -45.23 -4.84 -22.01
CA GLU A 298 -44.70 -3.47 -22.04
C GLU A 298 -45.85 -2.47 -22.11
N PHE A 299 -45.85 -1.41 -21.31
CA PHE A 299 -46.89 -0.42 -21.13
C PHE A 299 -48.21 -0.95 -20.53
N ALA A 300 -48.25 -2.16 -19.96
CA ALA A 300 -49.28 -2.55 -19.03
C ALA A 300 -49.24 -1.66 -17.77
N GLU A 301 -50.33 -1.59 -17.01
CA GLU A 301 -50.40 -0.68 -15.88
C GLU A 301 -50.88 -1.40 -14.60
N CYS A 302 -50.15 -1.19 -13.53
CA CYS A 302 -50.60 -1.48 -12.18
C CYS A 302 -51.02 -0.20 -11.44
N VAL A 303 -51.83 -0.38 -10.40
CA VAL A 303 -52.13 0.69 -9.42
C VAL A 303 -51.24 0.49 -8.19
N HIS A 304 -50.84 1.57 -7.62
CA HIS A 304 -50.09 1.51 -6.37
C HIS A 304 -50.92 0.84 -5.25
N PRO A 305 -50.35 -0.07 -4.44
CA PRO A 305 -51.14 -0.77 -3.44
C PRO A 305 -51.68 0.13 -2.33
N PHE A 306 -51.05 1.31 -2.08
CA PHE A 306 -51.56 2.28 -1.11
C PHE A 306 -52.70 3.13 -1.69
N PRO A 307 -53.84 3.19 -1.01
CA PRO A 307 -54.99 3.97 -1.50
C PRO A 307 -54.72 5.46 -1.67
N GLU A 308 -53.82 6.03 -0.90
CA GLU A 308 -53.40 7.44 -1.00
C GLU A 308 -52.84 7.79 -2.38
N TYR A 309 -52.33 6.79 -3.09
CA TYR A 309 -51.72 6.95 -4.43
C TYR A 309 -52.59 6.37 -5.56
N ASN A 310 -53.89 6.22 -5.38
CA ASN A 310 -54.79 5.62 -6.39
C ASN A 310 -54.72 6.28 -7.78
N ASN A 311 -54.33 7.55 -7.85
CA ASN A 311 -54.12 8.28 -9.10
C ASN A 311 -52.77 8.00 -9.75
N ARG A 312 -51.84 7.30 -9.04
CA ARG A 312 -50.53 6.98 -9.55
C ARG A 312 -50.55 5.61 -10.23
N ARG A 313 -50.16 5.57 -11.52
CA ARG A 313 -49.96 4.34 -12.26
C ARG A 313 -48.50 3.87 -12.09
N SER A 314 -48.38 2.58 -11.87
CA SER A 314 -47.08 1.88 -11.92
C SER A 314 -46.99 1.24 -13.29
N LEU A 315 -46.20 1.82 -14.19
CA LEU A 315 -46.04 1.41 -15.56
C LEU A 315 -45.20 0.14 -15.67
N VAL A 316 -45.58 -0.81 -16.50
CA VAL A 316 -44.74 -1.96 -16.81
C VAL A 316 -43.72 -1.56 -17.85
N VAL A 317 -42.44 -1.74 -17.53
CA VAL A 317 -41.29 -1.33 -18.36
C VAL A 317 -40.34 -2.49 -18.60
N MET A 318 -39.55 -2.42 -19.69
CA MET A 318 -38.63 -3.47 -20.06
C MET A 318 -37.20 -3.10 -19.61
N ALA A 319 -36.52 -4.08 -18.93
CA ALA A 319 -35.18 -3.91 -18.41
C ALA A 319 -34.39 -5.24 -18.44
N ASP A 320 -33.21 -5.21 -19.06
CA ASP A 320 -32.35 -6.39 -19.21
C ASP A 320 -31.69 -6.82 -17.90
N TYR A 321 -31.60 -5.94 -16.90
CA TYR A 321 -31.07 -6.25 -15.59
C TYR A 321 -31.96 -7.15 -14.71
N VAL A 322 -33.20 -7.38 -15.12
CA VAL A 322 -34.10 -8.31 -14.41
C VAL A 322 -33.64 -9.74 -14.67
N THR A 323 -33.25 -10.46 -13.62
CA THR A 323 -32.73 -11.83 -13.67
C THR A 323 -33.62 -12.82 -12.92
N LEU A 324 -33.30 -14.11 -13.04
CA LEU A 324 -33.99 -15.21 -12.34
C LEU A 324 -33.21 -15.69 -11.08
N GLU A 325 -32.15 -14.97 -10.68
CA GLU A 325 -31.34 -15.39 -9.54
C GLU A 325 -32.04 -15.19 -8.19
N ALA A 326 -32.93 -14.20 -8.12
CA ALA A 326 -33.68 -13.89 -6.90
C ALA A 326 -34.99 -13.13 -7.23
N GLY A 327 -35.87 -13.09 -6.23
CA GLY A 327 -37.11 -12.30 -6.33
C GLY A 327 -38.23 -13.01 -7.07
N THR A 328 -38.92 -12.29 -7.95
CA THR A 328 -40.14 -12.74 -8.67
C THR A 328 -40.04 -12.57 -10.18
N GLY A 329 -38.92 -12.00 -10.69
CA GLY A 329 -38.84 -11.57 -12.08
C GLY A 329 -39.63 -10.29 -12.41
N CYS A 330 -40.32 -9.72 -11.44
CA CYS A 330 -41.00 -8.42 -11.51
C CYS A 330 -40.30 -7.49 -10.49
N VAL A 331 -39.57 -6.49 -10.98
CA VAL A 331 -38.77 -5.62 -10.13
C VAL A 331 -39.48 -4.32 -9.84
N HIS A 332 -39.65 -4.02 -8.54
CA HIS A 332 -40.10 -2.73 -8.07
C HIS A 332 -39.15 -1.63 -8.54
N THR A 333 -39.66 -0.59 -9.17
CA THR A 333 -38.88 0.51 -9.74
C THR A 333 -39.25 1.83 -9.10
N ALA A 334 -38.25 2.46 -8.44
CA ALA A 334 -38.35 3.75 -7.81
C ALA A 334 -37.16 4.65 -8.25
N PRO A 335 -37.28 5.42 -9.34
CA PRO A 335 -36.19 6.19 -9.95
C PRO A 335 -35.48 7.16 -9.03
N GLY A 336 -36.07 7.55 -7.90
CA GLY A 336 -35.44 8.39 -6.87
C GLY A 336 -34.51 7.65 -5.92
N HIS A 337 -34.47 6.30 -5.96
CA HIS A 337 -33.80 5.47 -4.94
C HIS A 337 -32.96 4.30 -5.49
N GLY A 338 -32.57 4.35 -6.76
CA GLY A 338 -31.71 3.37 -7.39
C GLY A 338 -31.13 3.87 -8.71
N ASP A 339 -29.86 3.55 -9.02
CA ASP A 339 -29.21 4.03 -10.24
C ASP A 339 -29.86 3.39 -11.49
N VAL A 340 -30.02 2.08 -11.52
CA VAL A 340 -30.65 1.38 -12.63
C VAL A 340 -32.15 1.76 -12.80
N ASP A 341 -32.80 2.06 -11.65
CA ASP A 341 -34.19 2.57 -11.67
C ASP A 341 -34.24 3.97 -12.26
N PHE A 342 -33.26 4.80 -11.96
CA PHE A 342 -33.12 6.16 -12.48
C PHE A 342 -32.93 6.15 -13.99
N GLU A 343 -32.02 5.33 -14.52
CA GLU A 343 -31.76 5.17 -15.95
C GLU A 343 -33.03 4.65 -16.68
N THR A 344 -33.70 3.66 -16.11
CA THR A 344 -34.97 3.16 -16.61
C THR A 344 -36.05 4.25 -16.57
N GLY A 345 -36.05 5.06 -15.51
CA GLY A 345 -36.94 6.22 -15.38
C GLY A 345 -36.72 7.26 -16.46
N LEU A 346 -35.49 7.56 -16.82
CA LEU A 346 -35.18 8.47 -17.95
C LEU A 346 -35.60 7.88 -19.28
N LYS A 347 -35.35 6.60 -19.55
CA LYS A 347 -35.73 5.89 -20.78
C LYS A 347 -37.23 5.95 -21.02
N TYR A 348 -38.01 5.73 -19.98
CA TYR A 348 -39.47 5.70 -20.05
C TYR A 348 -40.16 7.02 -19.64
N LYS A 349 -39.37 8.08 -19.37
CA LYS A 349 -39.86 9.40 -18.91
C LYS A 349 -40.77 9.30 -17.68
N LEU A 350 -40.39 8.44 -16.73
CA LEU A 350 -41.10 8.27 -15.48
C LEU A 350 -40.83 9.46 -14.53
N PRO A 351 -41.75 9.76 -13.62
CA PRO A 351 -41.51 10.78 -12.60
C PRO A 351 -40.42 10.31 -11.63
N ILE A 352 -39.45 11.18 -11.30
CA ILE A 352 -38.40 10.92 -10.33
C ILE A 352 -38.89 11.40 -8.97
N LEU A 353 -39.56 10.50 -8.24
CA LEU A 353 -40.05 10.76 -6.88
C LEU A 353 -38.97 10.40 -5.85
N CYS A 354 -38.73 11.31 -4.94
CA CYS A 354 -37.75 11.10 -3.84
C CYS A 354 -38.35 11.67 -2.54
N PRO A 355 -39.32 11.00 -1.92
CA PRO A 355 -40.02 11.49 -0.72
C PRO A 355 -39.16 11.29 0.54
N VAL A 356 -37.89 11.67 0.49
CA VAL A 356 -36.89 11.51 1.59
C VAL A 356 -36.08 12.79 1.69
N ASP A 357 -35.99 13.35 2.87
CA ASP A 357 -35.19 14.55 3.17
C ASP A 357 -33.70 14.24 3.35
N ALA A 358 -32.91 15.27 3.66
CA ALA A 358 -31.47 15.11 3.85
C ALA A 358 -31.10 14.23 5.08
N GLN A 359 -31.97 14.19 6.08
CA GLN A 359 -31.79 13.39 7.30
C GLN A 359 -32.29 11.95 7.15
N GLY A 360 -32.69 11.54 5.93
CA GLY A 360 -33.26 10.22 5.66
C GLY A 360 -34.66 10.02 6.25
N LYS A 361 -35.39 11.08 6.50
CA LYS A 361 -36.80 11.01 6.96
C LYS A 361 -37.73 11.12 5.78
N LEU A 362 -38.79 10.33 5.83
CA LEU A 362 -39.86 10.37 4.83
C LEU A 362 -40.61 11.74 4.91
N THR A 363 -40.80 12.37 3.77
CA THR A 363 -41.50 13.67 3.66
C THR A 363 -43.01 13.48 3.56
N ALA A 364 -43.78 14.58 3.52
CA ALA A 364 -45.22 14.53 3.29
C ALA A 364 -45.64 13.84 1.98
N GLU A 365 -44.73 13.80 0.97
CA GLU A 365 -44.95 13.09 -0.29
C GLU A 365 -45.02 11.58 -0.12
N ALA A 366 -44.52 11.04 0.99
CA ALA A 366 -44.62 9.62 1.37
C ALA A 366 -45.97 9.30 2.06
N GLY A 367 -46.87 10.28 2.16
CA GLY A 367 -48.18 10.16 2.85
C GLY A 367 -48.06 10.44 4.36
N GLU A 368 -49.19 10.92 4.93
CA GLU A 368 -49.26 11.29 6.36
C GLU A 368 -48.87 10.15 7.31
N ARG A 369 -49.14 8.90 6.91
CA ARG A 369 -48.86 7.71 7.70
C ARG A 369 -47.36 7.49 7.96
N PHE A 370 -46.51 7.89 7.03
CA PHE A 370 -45.06 7.64 7.08
C PHE A 370 -44.24 8.91 7.28
N GLN A 371 -44.83 10.08 7.16
CA GLN A 371 -44.16 11.37 7.29
C GLN A 371 -43.36 11.47 8.58
N GLY A 372 -42.10 11.91 8.49
CA GLY A 372 -41.18 12.11 9.61
C GLY A 372 -40.47 10.83 10.09
N MET A 373 -40.86 9.63 9.59
CA MET A 373 -40.18 8.39 9.96
C MET A 373 -38.81 8.31 9.28
N PHE A 374 -37.80 7.83 10.02
CA PHE A 374 -36.52 7.48 9.43
C PHE A 374 -36.69 6.27 8.51
N VAL A 375 -36.07 6.28 7.34
CA VAL A 375 -36.31 5.29 6.29
C VAL A 375 -36.14 3.83 6.75
N PHE A 376 -35.12 3.52 7.52
CA PHE A 376 -34.90 2.15 8.00
C PHE A 376 -35.93 1.73 9.06
N ASP A 377 -36.45 2.69 9.85
CA ASP A 377 -37.51 2.45 10.82
C ASP A 377 -38.87 2.26 10.13
N ALA A 378 -39.07 2.88 8.96
CA ALA A 378 -40.30 2.78 8.18
C ALA A 378 -40.54 1.40 7.56
N ASN A 379 -39.52 0.55 7.46
CA ASN A 379 -39.67 -0.81 6.87
C ASN A 379 -40.80 -1.62 7.52
N ILE A 380 -40.89 -1.64 8.84
CA ILE A 380 -41.91 -2.41 9.57
C ILE A 380 -43.32 -1.79 9.44
N PRO A 381 -43.50 -0.47 9.58
CA PRO A 381 -44.77 0.19 9.28
C PRO A 381 -45.29 -0.05 7.87
N VAL A 382 -44.41 0.04 6.85
CA VAL A 382 -44.77 -0.23 5.45
C VAL A 382 -45.25 -1.69 5.28
N LEU A 383 -44.52 -2.63 5.85
CA LEU A 383 -44.86 -4.05 5.82
C LEU A 383 -46.22 -4.33 6.47
N LYS A 384 -46.51 -3.74 7.63
CA LYS A 384 -47.79 -3.85 8.32
C LYS A 384 -48.91 -3.28 7.49
N TYR A 385 -48.72 -2.13 6.87
CA TYR A 385 -49.74 -1.49 6.04
C TYR A 385 -50.06 -2.32 4.78
N LEU A 386 -49.08 -2.89 4.12
CA LEU A 386 -49.31 -3.82 3.00
C LEU A 386 -50.07 -5.07 3.44
N ALA A 387 -49.85 -5.56 4.67
CA ALA A 387 -50.62 -6.67 5.21
C ALA A 387 -52.06 -6.28 5.52
N GLU A 388 -52.29 -5.10 6.09
CA GLU A 388 -53.65 -4.53 6.33
C GLU A 388 -54.44 -4.42 5.03
N LEU A 389 -53.79 -4.05 3.93
CA LEU A 389 -54.39 -3.91 2.59
C LEU A 389 -54.48 -5.23 1.82
N ASN A 390 -54.11 -6.38 2.42
CA ASN A 390 -54.02 -7.68 1.77
C ASN A 390 -53.13 -7.68 0.50
N CYS A 391 -52.12 -6.82 0.46
CA CYS A 391 -51.16 -6.70 -0.65
C CYS A 391 -49.81 -7.36 -0.34
N LEU A 392 -49.55 -7.78 0.90
CA LEU A 392 -48.37 -8.53 1.31
C LEU A 392 -48.57 -10.02 1.02
N LEU A 393 -47.85 -10.59 0.05
CA LEU A 393 -47.90 -12.03 -0.28
C LEU A 393 -47.01 -12.84 0.66
N GLY A 394 -45.80 -12.33 1.00
CA GLY A 394 -44.87 -12.99 1.86
C GLY A 394 -43.75 -12.03 2.35
N LYS A 395 -43.00 -12.50 3.34
CA LYS A 395 -41.85 -11.78 3.90
C LYS A 395 -40.77 -12.75 4.36
N GLU A 396 -39.51 -12.34 4.24
CA GLU A 396 -38.37 -13.05 4.82
C GLU A 396 -37.32 -12.03 5.31
N ASN A 397 -36.33 -12.48 6.09
CA ASN A 397 -35.15 -11.68 6.41
C ASN A 397 -33.94 -12.27 5.70
N ILE A 398 -33.24 -11.47 4.96
CA ILE A 398 -32.01 -11.87 4.29
C ILE A 398 -30.80 -11.18 4.91
N LYS A 399 -29.67 -11.85 4.84
CA LYS A 399 -28.36 -11.27 5.11
C LYS A 399 -27.66 -11.05 3.78
N HIS A 400 -27.23 -9.84 3.56
CA HIS A 400 -26.52 -9.48 2.31
C HIS A 400 -25.49 -8.38 2.57
N GLN A 401 -24.61 -8.18 1.60
CA GLN A 401 -23.67 -7.06 1.61
C GLN A 401 -24.44 -5.78 1.31
N TYR A 402 -24.30 -4.77 2.19
CA TYR A 402 -24.97 -3.49 2.07
C TYR A 402 -23.95 -2.36 2.15
N ALA A 403 -24.16 -1.30 1.40
CA ALA A 403 -23.28 -0.15 1.37
C ALA A 403 -23.42 0.69 2.66
N HIS A 404 -22.28 1.02 3.26
CA HIS A 404 -22.16 1.82 4.47
C HIS A 404 -21.26 3.02 4.22
N CYS A 405 -21.49 4.10 4.93
CA CYS A 405 -20.62 5.26 4.92
C CYS A 405 -19.25 4.92 5.51
N TRP A 406 -18.18 5.20 4.79
CA TRP A 406 -16.81 4.94 5.22
C TRP A 406 -16.40 5.61 6.55
N ARG A 407 -17.08 6.69 6.95
CA ARG A 407 -16.78 7.47 8.15
C ARG A 407 -17.64 7.09 9.35
N CYS A 408 -18.95 7.25 9.25
CA CYS A 408 -19.85 6.96 10.36
C CYS A 408 -20.20 5.48 10.48
N LYS A 409 -19.86 4.65 9.46
CA LYS A 409 -20.13 3.21 9.40
C LYS A 409 -21.60 2.83 9.42
N ASN A 410 -22.49 3.78 9.25
CA ASN A 410 -23.91 3.54 9.14
C ASN A 410 -24.31 3.21 7.70
N PRO A 411 -25.42 2.44 7.50
CA PRO A 411 -25.94 2.16 6.18
C PRO A 411 -26.36 3.44 5.46
N ILE A 412 -26.11 3.46 4.16
CA ILE A 412 -26.46 4.59 3.27
C ILE A 412 -27.74 4.30 2.50
N ILE A 413 -28.23 5.30 1.78
CA ILE A 413 -29.36 5.18 0.86
C ILE A 413 -29.00 5.73 -0.52
N PHE A 414 -29.75 5.37 -1.54
CA PHE A 414 -29.79 6.12 -2.79
C PHE A 414 -30.82 7.23 -2.69
N ARG A 415 -30.45 8.45 -3.10
CA ARG A 415 -31.31 9.64 -3.03
C ARG A 415 -31.12 10.49 -4.28
N ALA A 416 -32.21 10.71 -5.04
CA ALA A 416 -32.18 11.64 -6.16
C ALA A 416 -32.17 13.08 -5.64
N THR A 417 -31.08 13.79 -5.92
CA THR A 417 -30.90 15.19 -5.49
C THR A 417 -30.10 15.95 -6.56
N SER A 418 -30.24 17.28 -6.53
CA SER A 418 -29.49 18.15 -7.42
C SER A 418 -28.07 18.31 -6.89
N GLN A 419 -27.09 17.88 -7.67
CA GLN A 419 -25.67 17.89 -7.30
C GLN A 419 -24.81 18.44 -8.45
N TRP A 420 -23.54 18.77 -8.15
CA TRP A 420 -22.55 19.07 -9.14
C TRP A 420 -21.79 17.79 -9.52
N PHE A 421 -21.62 17.59 -10.83
CA PHE A 421 -20.96 16.42 -11.38
C PHE A 421 -19.80 16.83 -12.30
N ALA A 422 -18.75 16.02 -12.30
CA ALA A 422 -17.78 15.98 -13.37
C ALA A 422 -18.17 14.85 -14.34
N SER A 423 -18.43 15.19 -15.57
CA SER A 423 -18.75 14.21 -16.64
C SER A 423 -17.49 13.47 -17.03
N VAL A 424 -17.43 12.17 -16.72
CA VAL A 424 -16.30 11.30 -17.09
C VAL A 424 -16.36 10.94 -18.57
N ASP A 425 -17.54 10.88 -19.15
CA ASP A 425 -17.75 10.52 -20.58
C ASP A 425 -16.96 11.42 -21.52
N GLY A 426 -16.78 12.71 -21.17
CA GLY A 426 -16.09 13.67 -22.01
C GLY A 426 -14.58 13.41 -22.21
N PHE A 427 -13.96 12.61 -21.33
CA PHE A 427 -12.52 12.32 -21.35
C PHE A 427 -12.16 10.87 -20.98
N ARG A 428 -13.16 9.96 -20.85
CA ARG A 428 -12.95 8.55 -20.50
C ARG A 428 -12.00 7.86 -21.47
N ASP A 429 -12.20 8.01 -22.78
CA ASP A 429 -11.38 7.36 -23.79
C ASP A 429 -9.91 7.81 -23.71
N ASP A 430 -9.67 9.07 -23.40
CA ASP A 430 -8.31 9.59 -23.21
C ASP A 430 -7.70 9.08 -21.92
N ALA A 431 -8.47 8.93 -20.85
CA ALA A 431 -8.01 8.31 -19.63
C ALA A 431 -7.66 6.82 -19.82
N LEU A 432 -8.47 6.05 -20.55
CA LEU A 432 -8.20 4.66 -20.88
C LEU A 432 -6.94 4.50 -21.76
N LYS A 433 -6.72 5.41 -22.73
CA LYS A 433 -5.48 5.45 -23.53
C LYS A 433 -4.27 5.74 -22.66
N ALA A 434 -4.36 6.71 -21.74
CA ALA A 434 -3.27 7.03 -20.83
C ALA A 434 -2.91 5.86 -19.91
N ILE A 435 -3.90 5.14 -19.39
CA ILE A 435 -3.69 3.91 -18.59
C ILE A 435 -2.88 2.88 -19.37
N ALA A 436 -3.23 2.64 -20.64
CA ALA A 436 -2.64 1.57 -21.44
C ALA A 436 -1.27 1.93 -22.03
N ASN A 437 -1.00 3.22 -22.34
CA ASN A 437 0.15 3.61 -23.12
C ASN A 437 1.19 4.46 -22.37
N ASP A 438 0.77 5.21 -21.35
CA ASP A 438 1.62 6.22 -20.71
C ASP A 438 2.14 5.78 -19.33
N VAL A 439 1.55 4.72 -18.74
CA VAL A 439 1.81 4.34 -17.35
C VAL A 439 2.32 2.90 -17.25
N GLN A 440 3.44 2.72 -16.54
CA GLN A 440 3.90 1.41 -16.12
C GLN A 440 3.23 1.00 -14.79
N TRP A 441 2.46 -0.08 -14.81
CA TRP A 441 1.78 -0.62 -13.62
C TRP A 441 2.60 -1.74 -12.97
N ILE A 442 2.88 -1.59 -11.68
CA ILE A 442 3.67 -2.55 -10.88
C ILE A 442 2.87 -2.91 -9.62
N PRO A 443 2.39 -4.14 -9.44
CA PRO A 443 2.36 -5.24 -10.43
C PRO A 443 1.47 -4.96 -11.66
N ALA A 444 1.68 -5.71 -12.73
CA ALA A 444 0.98 -5.52 -14.00
C ALA A 444 -0.56 -5.62 -13.91
N TRP A 445 -1.11 -6.38 -12.93
CA TRP A 445 -2.56 -6.47 -12.73
C TRP A 445 -3.22 -5.12 -12.40
N GLY A 446 -2.44 -4.13 -11.96
CA GLY A 446 -2.91 -2.78 -11.67
C GLY A 446 -3.54 -2.11 -12.89
N GLU A 447 -3.00 -2.34 -14.08
CA GLU A 447 -3.54 -1.83 -15.35
C GLU A 447 -4.99 -2.29 -15.58
N GLN A 448 -5.23 -3.59 -15.57
CA GLN A 448 -6.57 -4.14 -15.79
C GLN A 448 -7.56 -3.66 -14.74
N ARG A 449 -7.10 -3.55 -13.49
CA ARG A 449 -7.96 -3.11 -12.38
C ARG A 449 -8.42 -1.67 -12.56
N ILE A 450 -7.51 -0.73 -12.84
CA ILE A 450 -7.90 0.68 -13.03
C ILE A 450 -8.64 0.89 -14.34
N HIS A 451 -8.29 0.14 -15.39
CA HIS A 451 -9.00 0.16 -16.66
C HIS A 451 -10.48 -0.18 -16.48
N ASN A 452 -10.78 -1.29 -15.80
CA ASN A 452 -12.17 -1.69 -15.54
C ASN A 452 -12.92 -0.63 -14.71
N MET A 453 -12.27 -0.12 -13.67
CA MET A 453 -12.87 0.92 -12.82
C MET A 453 -13.17 2.22 -13.57
N VAL A 454 -12.34 2.62 -14.52
CA VAL A 454 -12.57 3.84 -15.32
C VAL A 454 -13.57 3.60 -16.46
N SER A 455 -13.51 2.43 -17.09
CA SER A 455 -14.44 2.09 -18.19
C SER A 455 -15.90 2.04 -17.73
N GLU A 456 -16.14 1.56 -16.51
CA GLU A 456 -17.48 1.42 -15.92
C GLU A 456 -17.91 2.62 -15.07
N ARG A 457 -17.01 3.62 -14.93
CA ARG A 457 -17.26 4.74 -14.02
C ARG A 457 -18.36 5.65 -14.52
N HIS A 458 -19.35 5.87 -13.67
CA HIS A 458 -20.36 6.92 -13.85
C HIS A 458 -19.77 8.31 -13.59
N ASP A 459 -20.54 9.36 -13.89
CA ASP A 459 -20.15 10.74 -13.59
C ASP A 459 -19.81 10.91 -12.10
N TRP A 460 -18.76 11.65 -11.84
CA TRP A 460 -18.26 11.87 -10.49
C TRP A 460 -19.09 12.97 -9.79
N CYS A 461 -19.86 12.61 -8.76
CA CYS A 461 -20.52 13.58 -7.89
C CYS A 461 -19.47 14.28 -7.03
N ILE A 462 -19.18 15.54 -7.36
CA ILE A 462 -18.13 16.33 -6.71
C ILE A 462 -18.63 17.21 -5.57
N SER A 463 -19.94 17.42 -5.41
CA SER A 463 -20.50 18.28 -4.35
C SER A 463 -20.73 17.51 -3.05
N ARG A 464 -20.42 18.17 -1.94
CA ARG A 464 -20.66 17.68 -0.58
C ARG A 464 -21.33 18.75 0.26
N GLN A 465 -22.35 18.36 1.02
CA GLN A 465 -23.14 19.24 1.90
C GLN A 465 -22.45 19.38 3.26
N ARG A 466 -21.21 19.85 3.22
CA ARG A 466 -20.33 20.07 4.37
C ARG A 466 -19.73 21.46 4.28
N VAL A 467 -19.07 21.91 5.34
CA VAL A 467 -18.49 23.28 5.39
C VAL A 467 -16.97 23.28 5.47
N TRP A 468 -16.34 22.19 5.94
CA TRP A 468 -14.89 22.09 6.01
C TRP A 468 -14.32 21.46 4.73
N GLY A 469 -13.91 22.27 3.80
CA GLY A 469 -13.34 21.93 2.52
C GLY A 469 -13.32 23.12 1.58
N VAL A 470 -12.86 22.90 0.35
CA VAL A 470 -12.81 23.94 -0.69
C VAL A 470 -14.20 24.10 -1.29
N PRO A 471 -14.82 25.28 -1.22
CA PRO A 471 -16.17 25.50 -1.75
C PRO A 471 -16.17 25.44 -3.28
N ILE A 472 -17.32 25.02 -3.84
CA ILE A 472 -17.54 25.02 -5.29
C ILE A 472 -17.73 26.47 -5.74
N PRO A 473 -16.86 27.03 -6.62
CA PRO A 473 -16.79 28.46 -6.92
C PRO A 473 -17.85 28.88 -7.94
N VAL A 474 -19.12 28.65 -7.64
CA VAL A 474 -20.27 28.94 -8.51
C VAL A 474 -21.18 29.96 -7.87
N PHE A 475 -21.63 30.91 -8.67
CA PHE A 475 -22.61 31.91 -8.27
C PHE A 475 -23.94 31.70 -8.99
N TYR A 476 -25.04 32.09 -8.38
CA TYR A 476 -26.37 31.98 -8.96
C TYR A 476 -27.01 33.36 -9.01
N CYS A 477 -27.52 33.74 -10.16
CA CYS A 477 -28.31 34.97 -10.31
C CYS A 477 -29.56 34.88 -9.42
N GLU A 478 -29.77 35.84 -8.51
CA GLU A 478 -30.92 35.83 -7.62
C GLU A 478 -32.26 36.05 -8.35
N HIS A 479 -32.23 36.66 -9.55
CA HIS A 479 -33.41 36.90 -10.34
C HIS A 479 -33.89 35.72 -11.17
N CYS A 480 -32.99 35.11 -11.95
CA CYS A 480 -33.38 34.06 -12.89
C CYS A 480 -32.86 32.65 -12.52
N GLY A 481 -32.07 32.52 -11.45
CA GLY A 481 -31.51 31.25 -10.99
C GLY A 481 -30.38 30.70 -11.85
N GLU A 482 -29.98 31.39 -12.92
CA GLU A 482 -28.89 30.96 -13.79
C GLU A 482 -27.56 30.92 -13.03
N HIS A 483 -26.80 29.88 -13.21
CA HIS A 483 -25.48 29.76 -12.60
C HIS A 483 -24.42 30.49 -13.42
N LEU A 484 -23.52 31.14 -12.75
CA LEU A 484 -22.40 31.87 -13.32
C LEU A 484 -21.11 31.19 -12.96
N ILE A 485 -20.40 30.71 -13.96
CA ILE A 485 -19.09 30.09 -13.90
C ILE A 485 -18.38 30.32 -15.23
N ASN A 486 -17.27 31.01 -15.21
CA ASN A 486 -16.42 31.29 -16.37
C ASN A 486 -14.99 31.59 -15.91
N GLU A 487 -14.07 31.77 -16.85
CA GLU A 487 -12.66 32.00 -16.56
C GLU A 487 -12.42 33.21 -15.65
N GLU A 488 -13.13 34.33 -15.87
CA GLU A 488 -12.96 35.54 -15.05
C GLU A 488 -13.43 35.36 -13.62
N THR A 489 -14.57 34.70 -13.39
CA THR A 489 -15.10 34.46 -12.06
C THR A 489 -14.24 33.43 -11.30
N ILE A 490 -13.74 32.41 -11.98
CA ILE A 490 -12.82 31.42 -11.40
C ILE A 490 -11.53 32.08 -10.95
N GLU A 491 -10.90 32.89 -11.84
CA GLU A 491 -9.64 33.54 -11.48
C GLU A 491 -9.82 34.58 -10.34
N SER A 492 -10.93 35.29 -10.31
CA SER A 492 -11.25 36.19 -9.20
C SER A 492 -11.32 35.45 -7.85
N VAL A 493 -12.01 34.31 -7.82
CA VAL A 493 -12.09 33.48 -6.61
C VAL A 493 -10.73 32.90 -6.24
N ALA A 494 -9.95 32.43 -7.21
CA ALA A 494 -8.60 31.91 -6.98
C ALA A 494 -7.68 32.97 -6.35
N GLN A 495 -7.72 34.21 -6.82
CA GLN A 495 -6.94 35.32 -6.25
C GLN A 495 -7.35 35.63 -4.80
N TRP A 496 -8.64 35.56 -4.48
CA TRP A 496 -9.10 35.68 -3.10
C TRP A 496 -8.57 34.54 -2.22
N PHE A 497 -8.53 33.30 -2.74
CA PHE A 497 -8.02 32.16 -2.00
C PHE A 497 -6.50 32.22 -1.83
N GLU A 498 -5.73 32.74 -2.81
CA GLU A 498 -4.30 32.98 -2.62
C GLU A 498 -4.03 33.95 -1.46
N LYS A 499 -4.91 34.91 -1.24
CA LYS A 499 -4.74 35.94 -0.22
C LYS A 499 -5.24 35.51 1.16
N GLU A 500 -6.41 34.90 1.24
CA GLU A 500 -7.13 34.68 2.50
C GLU A 500 -7.55 33.21 2.72
N GLY A 501 -7.20 32.30 1.78
CA GLY A 501 -7.65 30.92 1.81
C GLY A 501 -9.12 30.77 1.46
N SER A 502 -9.62 29.55 1.50
CA SER A 502 -11.02 29.23 1.18
C SER A 502 -12.03 29.79 2.20
N ASP A 503 -11.59 30.27 3.35
CA ASP A 503 -12.41 30.99 4.31
C ASP A 503 -12.99 32.29 3.72
N ALA A 504 -12.30 32.89 2.73
CA ALA A 504 -12.80 34.05 1.98
C ALA A 504 -14.20 33.84 1.39
N TRP A 505 -14.50 32.61 0.95
CA TRP A 505 -15.83 32.27 0.40
C TRP A 505 -16.96 32.49 1.39
N TRP A 506 -16.69 32.26 2.66
CA TRP A 506 -17.68 32.40 3.73
C TRP A 506 -17.65 33.79 4.37
N ALA A 507 -16.51 34.47 4.37
CA ALA A 507 -16.31 35.76 4.98
C ALA A 507 -16.81 36.93 4.12
N HIS A 508 -16.74 36.81 2.78
CA HIS A 508 -17.11 37.90 1.85
C HIS A 508 -18.44 37.64 1.15
N THR A 509 -19.07 38.72 0.63
CA THR A 509 -20.29 38.66 -0.20
C THR A 509 -19.96 38.13 -1.61
N ALA A 510 -20.99 37.75 -2.37
CA ALA A 510 -20.82 37.37 -3.76
C ALA A 510 -20.27 38.52 -4.62
N GLU A 511 -20.72 39.72 -4.38
CA GLU A 511 -20.31 40.93 -5.11
C GLU A 511 -18.85 41.32 -4.85
N GLU A 512 -18.34 41.06 -3.63
CA GLU A 512 -16.93 41.29 -3.30
C GLU A 512 -16.02 40.26 -4.00
N LEU A 513 -16.47 38.98 -4.07
CA LEU A 513 -15.70 37.92 -4.68
C LEU A 513 -15.70 37.95 -6.22
N LEU A 514 -16.75 38.55 -6.81
CA LEU A 514 -16.86 38.65 -8.27
C LEU A 514 -16.09 39.86 -8.82
N PRO A 515 -15.64 39.82 -10.08
CA PRO A 515 -15.11 40.99 -10.77
C PRO A 515 -16.09 42.17 -10.76
N ALA A 516 -15.57 43.39 -10.61
CA ALA A 516 -16.42 44.59 -10.56
C ALA A 516 -17.26 44.73 -11.83
N GLY A 517 -18.57 44.99 -11.67
CA GLY A 517 -19.50 45.14 -12.77
C GLY A 517 -20.02 43.85 -13.37
N THR A 518 -19.81 42.71 -12.71
CA THR A 518 -20.37 41.42 -13.15
C THR A 518 -21.90 41.46 -13.23
N VAL A 519 -22.47 41.04 -14.35
CA VAL A 519 -23.90 40.91 -14.57
C VAL A 519 -24.27 39.52 -15.09
N CYS A 520 -25.45 39.04 -14.78
CA CYS A 520 -25.95 37.77 -15.27
C CYS A 520 -26.02 37.77 -16.82
N PRO A 521 -25.40 36.82 -17.49
CA PRO A 521 -25.38 36.79 -18.97
C PRO A 521 -26.77 36.53 -19.56
N LYS A 522 -27.70 35.97 -18.78
CA LYS A 522 -29.06 35.64 -19.25
C LYS A 522 -30.08 36.77 -19.07
N CYS A 523 -30.03 37.49 -17.96
CA CYS A 523 -31.04 38.51 -17.65
C CYS A 523 -30.50 39.90 -17.28
N GLY A 524 -29.18 40.08 -17.24
CA GLY A 524 -28.51 41.34 -16.95
C GLY A 524 -28.56 41.78 -15.47
N HIS A 525 -29.10 40.95 -14.57
CA HIS A 525 -29.19 41.28 -13.14
C HIS A 525 -27.77 41.15 -12.51
N ASN A 526 -27.51 41.92 -11.44
CA ASN A 526 -26.18 42.08 -10.83
C ASN A 526 -26.10 41.60 -9.35
N HIS A 527 -27.12 40.91 -8.85
CA HIS A 527 -27.10 40.30 -7.53
C HIS A 527 -27.01 38.78 -7.63
N PHE A 528 -26.11 38.23 -6.83
CA PHE A 528 -25.77 36.80 -6.90
C PHE A 528 -25.72 36.20 -5.48
N ARG A 529 -26.14 34.96 -5.36
CA ARG A 529 -25.87 34.11 -4.23
C ARG A 529 -24.78 33.12 -4.53
N LYS A 530 -24.04 32.70 -3.54
CA LYS A 530 -22.95 31.73 -3.67
C LYS A 530 -23.48 30.29 -3.53
N GLU A 531 -22.81 29.32 -4.14
CA GLU A 531 -22.99 27.91 -3.82
C GLU A 531 -22.57 27.63 -2.37
N SER A 532 -23.30 26.71 -1.71
CA SER A 532 -23.04 26.33 -0.31
C SER A 532 -22.30 25.02 -0.15
N ASP A 533 -22.24 24.22 -1.21
CA ASP A 533 -21.56 22.94 -1.19
C ASP A 533 -20.04 23.10 -1.36
N ILE A 534 -19.30 22.17 -0.77
CA ILE A 534 -17.84 22.06 -0.96
C ILE A 534 -17.51 20.95 -1.95
N MET A 535 -16.30 20.95 -2.48
CA MET A 535 -15.79 19.88 -3.32
C MET A 535 -15.55 18.59 -2.52
N ASP A 536 -15.63 17.46 -3.21
CA ASP A 536 -15.19 16.16 -2.72
C ASP A 536 -13.69 16.22 -2.35
N VAL A 537 -13.30 15.69 -1.20
CA VAL A 537 -11.90 15.64 -0.75
C VAL A 537 -10.99 14.89 -1.75
N TRP A 538 -11.54 13.95 -2.53
CA TRP A 538 -10.80 13.30 -3.60
C TRP A 538 -10.47 14.22 -4.78
N PHE A 539 -11.17 15.34 -4.91
CA PHE A 539 -10.83 16.39 -5.86
C PHE A 539 -9.63 17.21 -5.36
N ASP A 540 -9.54 17.43 -4.03
CA ASP A 540 -8.42 18.13 -3.41
C ASP A 540 -7.12 17.34 -3.66
N SER A 541 -7.02 16.11 -3.15
CA SER A 541 -5.85 15.26 -3.39
C SER A 541 -5.65 14.90 -4.86
N GLY A 542 -6.72 14.77 -5.63
CA GLY A 542 -6.68 14.59 -7.08
C GLY A 542 -6.00 15.73 -7.84
N SER A 543 -6.02 16.95 -7.29
CA SER A 543 -5.42 18.15 -7.91
C SER A 543 -3.93 18.34 -7.60
N THR A 544 -3.33 17.49 -6.76
CA THR A 544 -1.92 17.64 -6.32
C THR A 544 -0.92 17.65 -7.47
N HIS A 545 -1.21 16.99 -8.58
CA HIS A 545 -0.34 16.98 -9.76
C HIS A 545 -0.17 18.38 -10.36
N MET A 546 -1.18 19.24 -10.32
CA MET A 546 -1.10 20.64 -10.78
C MET A 546 -0.71 21.57 -9.64
N ALA A 547 -1.34 21.44 -8.47
CA ALA A 547 -1.12 22.33 -7.33
C ALA A 547 0.27 22.17 -6.68
N VAL A 548 0.90 21.02 -6.85
CA VAL A 548 2.22 20.72 -6.25
C VAL A 548 3.24 20.38 -7.32
N ALA A 549 3.07 19.26 -8.05
CA ALA A 549 4.11 18.74 -8.92
C ALA A 549 4.44 19.67 -10.08
N ALA A 550 3.45 20.28 -10.72
CA ALA A 550 3.65 21.22 -11.82
C ALA A 550 4.12 22.61 -11.36
N LYS A 551 3.85 22.99 -10.10
CA LYS A 551 4.18 24.32 -9.56
C LYS A 551 5.57 24.38 -8.94
N ARG A 552 6.02 23.30 -8.30
CA ARG A 552 7.33 23.26 -7.63
C ARG A 552 8.43 22.94 -8.63
N PRO A 553 9.41 23.84 -8.84
CA PRO A 553 10.45 23.66 -9.85
C PRO A 553 11.38 22.49 -9.55
N GLU A 554 11.50 22.11 -8.26
CA GLU A 554 12.28 20.94 -7.83
C GLU A 554 11.64 19.62 -8.24
N LEU A 555 10.32 19.54 -8.40
CA LEU A 555 9.60 18.31 -8.74
C LEU A 555 9.51 18.08 -10.25
N GLY A 556 8.60 18.77 -10.92
CA GLY A 556 8.29 18.55 -12.33
C GLY A 556 7.10 17.62 -12.57
N TRP A 557 6.53 17.70 -13.79
CA TRP A 557 5.33 16.98 -14.19
C TRP A 557 5.45 16.43 -15.62
N PRO A 558 4.94 15.24 -15.96
CA PRO A 558 4.44 14.22 -15.03
C PRO A 558 5.55 13.64 -14.15
N VAL A 559 5.18 13.20 -12.95
CA VAL A 559 6.13 12.64 -11.98
C VAL A 559 6.59 11.24 -12.35
N SER A 560 7.69 10.76 -11.78
CA SER A 560 8.24 9.44 -12.11
C SER A 560 7.37 8.32 -11.55
N MET A 561 6.88 8.44 -10.31
CA MET A 561 6.16 7.36 -9.64
C MET A 561 5.10 7.87 -8.64
N TYR A 562 3.96 7.16 -8.61
CA TYR A 562 3.03 7.10 -7.47
C TYR A 562 3.19 5.74 -6.78
N LEU A 563 3.19 5.72 -5.45
CA LEU A 563 3.29 4.50 -4.67
C LEU A 563 2.30 4.54 -3.51
N GLU A 564 1.26 3.69 -3.54
CA GLU A 564 0.26 3.58 -2.48
C GLU A 564 -0.30 2.16 -2.38
N GLY A 565 -1.24 1.96 -1.45
CA GLY A 565 -1.98 0.71 -1.28
C GLY A 565 -2.93 0.40 -2.43
N SER A 566 -3.35 -0.85 -2.52
CA SER A 566 -4.24 -1.35 -3.59
C SER A 566 -5.64 -0.73 -3.58
N ASP A 567 -6.08 -0.13 -2.47
CA ASP A 567 -7.33 0.64 -2.37
C ASP A 567 -7.29 1.93 -3.18
N GLN A 568 -6.10 2.48 -3.45
CA GLN A 568 -5.95 3.75 -4.17
C GLN A 568 -6.25 3.68 -5.67
N HIS A 569 -6.47 2.49 -6.23
CA HIS A 569 -7.03 2.36 -7.58
C HIS A 569 -8.45 2.96 -7.67
N ARG A 570 -9.21 2.94 -6.58
CA ARG A 570 -10.50 3.62 -6.46
C ARG A 570 -10.41 4.97 -5.76
N GLY A 571 -9.27 5.35 -5.27
CA GLY A 571 -8.98 6.60 -4.57
C GLY A 571 -8.06 7.52 -5.37
N TRP A 572 -6.90 7.83 -4.81
CA TRP A 572 -5.97 8.84 -5.30
C TRP A 572 -5.38 8.55 -6.69
N PHE A 573 -5.04 7.29 -7.01
CA PHE A 573 -4.58 6.95 -8.36
C PHE A 573 -5.60 7.34 -9.42
N GLN A 574 -6.87 7.09 -9.14
CA GLN A 574 -7.95 7.38 -10.08
C GLN A 574 -8.32 8.86 -10.10
N SER A 575 -8.47 9.53 -8.94
CA SER A 575 -8.81 10.95 -8.91
C SER A 575 -7.74 11.82 -9.53
N SER A 576 -6.44 11.54 -9.28
CA SER A 576 -5.32 12.24 -9.94
C SER A 576 -5.30 12.00 -11.45
N LEU A 577 -5.55 10.76 -11.90
CA LEU A 577 -5.61 10.45 -13.33
C LEU A 577 -6.74 11.21 -14.02
N LEU A 578 -7.94 11.17 -13.46
CA LEU A 578 -9.12 11.80 -14.06
C LEU A 578 -8.98 13.31 -14.15
N THR A 579 -8.56 13.98 -13.08
CA THR A 579 -8.32 15.43 -13.09
C THR A 579 -7.20 15.81 -14.03
N SER A 580 -6.10 15.06 -14.06
CA SER A 580 -4.97 15.32 -14.94
C SER A 580 -5.34 15.16 -16.41
N VAL A 581 -6.00 14.07 -16.79
CA VAL A 581 -6.45 13.85 -18.18
C VAL A 581 -7.49 14.89 -18.59
N ALA A 582 -8.45 15.21 -17.72
CA ALA A 582 -9.45 16.25 -18.00
C ALA A 582 -8.80 17.63 -18.28
N VAL A 583 -7.76 18.00 -17.53
CA VAL A 583 -7.11 19.31 -17.66
C VAL A 583 -6.05 19.31 -18.77
N THR A 584 -5.21 18.29 -18.86
CA THR A 584 -3.99 18.27 -19.67
C THR A 584 -4.01 17.26 -20.82
N GLY A 585 -4.91 16.27 -20.79
CA GLY A 585 -4.92 15.14 -21.73
C GLY A 585 -3.88 14.05 -21.44
N LYS A 586 -3.17 14.10 -20.29
CA LYS A 586 -2.07 13.17 -19.95
C LYS A 586 -2.21 12.62 -18.54
N ALA A 587 -1.63 11.43 -18.30
CA ALA A 587 -1.48 10.90 -16.96
C ALA A 587 -0.53 11.77 -16.12
N PRO A 588 -0.75 11.89 -14.79
CA PRO A 588 0.09 12.68 -13.90
C PRO A 588 1.40 11.97 -13.49
N TYR A 589 1.50 10.67 -13.76
CA TYR A 589 2.59 9.79 -13.35
C TYR A 589 3.02 8.88 -14.51
N LYS A 590 4.31 8.46 -14.49
CA LYS A 590 4.87 7.52 -15.47
C LYS A 590 4.81 6.08 -15.01
N SER A 591 4.79 5.84 -13.69
CA SER A 591 4.63 4.52 -13.11
C SER A 591 3.79 4.56 -11.84
N VAL A 592 3.12 3.44 -11.56
CA VAL A 592 2.36 3.21 -10.34
C VAL A 592 2.81 1.91 -9.69
N LEU A 593 3.36 2.01 -8.49
CA LEU A 593 3.72 0.87 -7.66
C LEU A 593 2.66 0.68 -6.58
N THR A 594 2.12 -0.54 -6.50
CA THR A 594 1.03 -0.86 -5.59
C THR A 594 1.49 -1.85 -4.51
N HIS A 595 1.22 -1.54 -3.25
CA HIS A 595 1.41 -2.47 -2.14
C HIS A 595 0.08 -3.03 -1.61
N GLY A 596 0.16 -4.20 -0.95
CA GLY A 596 -0.96 -4.81 -0.24
C GLY A 596 -1.24 -4.15 1.12
N TYR A 597 -2.13 -4.76 1.89
CA TYR A 597 -2.47 -4.32 3.24
C TYR A 597 -1.55 -4.95 4.29
N VAL A 598 -1.51 -4.31 5.46
CA VAL A 598 -0.89 -4.92 6.64
C VAL A 598 -1.96 -5.65 7.44
N VAL A 599 -1.75 -6.93 7.64
CA VAL A 599 -2.65 -7.84 8.35
C VAL A 599 -1.95 -8.43 9.59
N ASP A 600 -2.72 -8.99 10.53
CA ASP A 600 -2.14 -9.65 11.69
C ASP A 600 -1.40 -10.95 11.32
N GLY A 601 -0.77 -11.61 12.31
CA GLY A 601 -0.01 -12.84 12.07
C GLY A 601 -0.83 -14.01 11.48
N GLU A 602 -2.16 -13.96 11.59
CA GLU A 602 -3.09 -14.95 11.05
C GLU A 602 -3.74 -14.52 9.72
N GLY A 603 -3.34 -13.35 9.20
CA GLY A 603 -3.84 -12.83 7.92
C GLY A 603 -5.17 -12.08 8.02
N ARG A 604 -5.58 -11.66 9.22
CA ARG A 604 -6.82 -10.91 9.44
C ARG A 604 -6.55 -9.41 9.45
N LYS A 605 -7.52 -8.64 8.97
CA LYS A 605 -7.48 -7.17 9.06
C LYS A 605 -7.36 -6.73 10.53
N MET A 606 -6.43 -5.82 10.79
CA MET A 606 -6.26 -5.25 12.11
C MET A 606 -7.36 -4.23 12.41
N SER A 607 -7.99 -4.34 13.58
CA SER A 607 -8.98 -3.38 14.06
C SER A 607 -9.00 -3.29 15.59
N LYS A 608 -9.40 -2.13 16.11
CA LYS A 608 -9.54 -1.91 17.57
C LYS A 608 -10.57 -2.85 18.19
N SER A 609 -11.63 -3.16 17.45
CA SER A 609 -12.70 -4.07 17.93
C SER A 609 -12.25 -5.52 18.09
N VAL A 610 -11.29 -5.96 17.26
CA VAL A 610 -10.69 -7.31 17.37
C VAL A 610 -9.55 -7.34 18.38
N GLY A 611 -8.97 -6.19 18.73
CA GLY A 611 -7.86 -6.08 19.68
C GLY A 611 -6.50 -6.56 19.13
N ASN A 612 -6.36 -6.68 17.83
CA ASN A 612 -5.15 -7.16 17.13
C ASN A 612 -4.30 -6.04 16.52
N VAL A 613 -4.55 -4.79 16.89
CA VAL A 613 -3.82 -3.64 16.31
C VAL A 613 -2.40 -3.57 16.88
N ILE A 614 -1.43 -3.49 15.97
CA ILE A 614 -0.02 -3.20 16.27
C ILE A 614 0.28 -1.82 15.71
N VAL A 615 0.87 -0.95 16.52
CA VAL A 615 1.26 0.40 16.11
C VAL A 615 2.77 0.52 15.97
N PRO A 616 3.25 1.34 15.02
CA PRO A 616 4.69 1.49 14.77
C PRO A 616 5.47 1.93 16.01
N GLN A 617 4.91 2.85 16.80
CA GLN A 617 5.55 3.42 17.97
C GLN A 617 5.92 2.37 19.04
N ASP A 618 5.09 1.34 19.22
CA ASP A 618 5.37 0.26 20.18
C ASP A 618 6.56 -0.59 19.73
N ILE A 619 6.64 -0.88 18.43
CA ILE A 619 7.78 -1.61 17.84
C ILE A 619 9.04 -0.78 17.94
N ILE A 620 8.98 0.50 17.56
CA ILE A 620 10.13 1.42 17.58
C ILE A 620 10.67 1.58 19.00
N LYS A 621 9.79 1.71 19.98
CA LYS A 621 10.17 1.83 21.40
C LYS A 621 10.93 0.61 21.91
N GLN A 622 10.60 -0.57 21.43
CA GLN A 622 11.18 -1.84 21.90
C GLN A 622 12.38 -2.27 21.04
N TYR A 623 12.31 -2.15 19.72
CA TYR A 623 13.25 -2.72 18.77
C TYR A 623 13.98 -1.68 17.93
N GLY A 624 13.45 -0.47 17.77
CA GLY A 624 13.97 0.56 16.87
C GLY A 624 13.27 0.61 15.51
N ALA A 625 13.47 1.72 14.79
CA ALA A 625 12.89 1.94 13.47
C ALA A 625 13.53 1.06 12.39
N ASP A 626 14.85 0.78 12.48
CA ASP A 626 15.51 -0.12 11.52
C ASP A 626 14.91 -1.53 11.50
N ILE A 627 14.30 -2.01 12.59
CA ILE A 627 13.59 -3.29 12.60
C ILE A 627 12.26 -3.18 11.84
N VAL A 628 11.55 -2.06 11.92
CA VAL A 628 10.35 -1.80 11.11
C VAL A 628 10.72 -1.70 9.62
N ARG A 629 11.83 -1.05 9.30
CA ARG A 629 12.37 -0.94 7.95
C ARG A 629 12.78 -2.30 7.39
N LEU A 630 13.42 -3.13 8.21
CA LEU A 630 13.77 -4.51 7.84
C LEU A 630 12.54 -5.38 7.62
N TRP A 631 11.49 -5.21 8.45
CA TRP A 631 10.22 -5.88 8.25
C TRP A 631 9.59 -5.52 6.90
N THR A 632 9.61 -4.24 6.52
CA THR A 632 9.12 -3.76 5.23
C THR A 632 9.82 -4.45 4.05
N ALA A 633 11.14 -4.66 4.16
CA ALA A 633 11.93 -5.31 3.11
C ALA A 633 11.91 -6.85 3.16
N SER A 634 11.42 -7.47 4.24
CA SER A 634 11.55 -8.92 4.45
C SER A 634 10.49 -9.78 3.76
N SER A 635 9.43 -9.18 3.25
CA SER A 635 8.30 -9.88 2.63
C SER A 635 7.93 -9.25 1.29
N ASP A 636 7.26 -10.02 0.44
CA ASP A 636 6.67 -9.48 -0.79
C ASP A 636 5.49 -8.55 -0.46
N TYR A 637 5.76 -7.27 -0.39
CA TYR A 637 4.78 -6.24 -0.05
C TYR A 637 3.77 -5.94 -1.18
N LYS A 638 3.97 -6.48 -2.37
CA LYS A 638 2.99 -6.38 -3.47
C LYS A 638 1.73 -7.19 -3.17
N ALA A 639 1.80 -8.12 -2.21
CA ALA A 639 0.69 -8.81 -1.56
C ALA A 639 0.47 -8.30 -0.13
N ASP A 640 -0.55 -8.82 0.57
CA ASP A 640 -0.80 -8.48 1.97
C ASP A 640 0.32 -8.98 2.88
N ILE A 641 0.84 -8.11 3.75
CA ILE A 641 1.97 -8.41 4.63
C ILE A 641 1.49 -8.68 6.04
N ARG A 642 2.00 -9.77 6.61
CA ARG A 642 1.73 -10.13 8.00
C ARG A 642 2.67 -9.44 8.98
N ILE A 643 2.12 -9.06 10.13
CA ILE A 643 2.89 -8.56 11.25
C ILE A 643 2.43 -9.21 12.56
N SER A 644 3.40 -9.58 13.40
CA SER A 644 3.15 -10.11 14.74
C SER A 644 4.40 -9.92 15.62
N PRO A 645 4.28 -9.95 16.95
CA PRO A 645 5.44 -9.91 17.84
C PRO A 645 6.46 -11.01 17.55
N LYS A 646 6.01 -12.20 17.12
CA LYS A 646 6.88 -13.32 16.73
C LYS A 646 7.71 -12.97 15.48
N ILE A 647 7.08 -12.39 14.45
CA ILE A 647 7.77 -11.98 13.22
C ILE A 647 8.83 -10.92 13.54
N ILE A 648 8.47 -9.90 14.31
CA ILE A 648 9.40 -8.83 14.71
C ILE A 648 10.59 -9.38 15.50
N LYS A 649 10.34 -10.32 16.43
CA LYS A 649 11.42 -10.97 17.18
C LYS A 649 12.36 -11.76 16.25
N GLN A 650 11.83 -12.51 15.30
CA GLN A 650 12.66 -13.25 14.32
C GLN A 650 13.52 -12.29 13.49
N LEU A 651 12.96 -11.17 13.04
CA LEU A 651 13.70 -10.15 12.28
C LEU A 651 14.78 -9.48 13.12
N SER A 652 14.55 -9.27 14.42
CA SER A 652 15.57 -8.74 15.30
C SER A 652 16.77 -9.69 15.46
N GLU A 653 16.56 -11.01 15.36
CA GLU A 653 17.64 -12.00 15.34
C GLU A 653 18.42 -11.98 14.02
N VAL A 654 17.72 -11.82 12.88
CA VAL A 654 18.39 -11.64 11.57
C VAL A 654 19.23 -10.36 11.57
N TYR A 655 18.64 -9.26 12.00
CA TYR A 655 19.35 -8.00 12.17
C TYR A 655 20.64 -8.16 13.01
N ARG A 656 20.53 -8.85 14.14
CA ARG A 656 21.68 -9.11 15.04
C ARG A 656 22.80 -9.88 14.33
N LYS A 657 22.47 -10.86 13.51
CA LYS A 657 23.47 -11.63 12.73
C LYS A 657 24.18 -10.73 11.73
N ILE A 658 23.45 -9.94 10.94
CA ILE A 658 24.04 -8.99 9.99
C ILE A 658 24.96 -7.99 10.73
N ARG A 659 24.48 -7.40 11.82
CA ARG A 659 25.29 -6.47 12.64
C ARG A 659 26.54 -7.11 13.21
N ASN A 660 26.49 -8.37 13.65
CA ASN A 660 27.65 -9.09 14.18
C ASN A 660 28.69 -9.32 13.09
N THR A 661 28.31 -9.67 11.87
CA THR A 661 29.21 -9.80 10.72
C THR A 661 29.92 -8.47 10.47
N ILE A 662 29.18 -7.38 10.39
CA ILE A 662 29.73 -6.02 10.19
C ILE A 662 30.68 -5.65 11.33
N ARG A 663 30.29 -5.89 12.58
CA ARG A 663 31.14 -5.59 13.75
C ARG A 663 32.44 -6.38 13.74
N TYR A 664 32.38 -7.67 13.33
CA TYR A 664 33.57 -8.49 13.19
C TYR A 664 34.53 -7.92 12.15
N ILE A 665 34.04 -7.48 11.01
CA ILE A 665 34.82 -6.85 9.95
C ILE A 665 35.45 -5.56 10.45
N LEU A 666 34.66 -4.66 11.06
CA LEU A 666 35.15 -3.40 11.64
C LEU A 666 36.29 -3.62 12.66
N GLY A 667 36.14 -4.63 13.52
CA GLY A 667 37.15 -4.94 14.51
C GLY A 667 38.48 -5.43 13.94
N ASN A 668 38.39 -6.17 12.82
CA ASN A 668 39.59 -6.75 12.18
C ASN A 668 40.23 -5.85 11.12
N THR A 669 39.63 -4.68 10.84
CA THR A 669 40.16 -3.68 9.92
C THR A 669 40.57 -2.38 10.62
N ASN A 670 40.66 -2.39 11.96
CA ASN A 670 40.97 -1.21 12.74
C ASN A 670 42.40 -0.68 12.52
N ASP A 671 43.37 -1.56 12.21
CA ASP A 671 44.78 -1.24 11.93
C ASP A 671 45.10 -1.17 10.43
N PHE A 672 44.05 -1.21 9.58
CA PHE A 672 44.16 -1.21 8.12
C PHE A 672 43.88 0.16 7.51
N ASN A 673 44.70 0.59 6.58
CA ASN A 673 44.48 1.78 5.75
C ASN A 673 44.44 1.34 4.29
N TYR A 674 43.28 1.47 3.66
CA TYR A 674 43.07 1.03 2.28
C TYR A 674 44.01 1.70 1.28
N GLU A 675 44.37 2.96 1.47
CA GLU A 675 45.24 3.71 0.55
C GLU A 675 46.71 3.20 0.54
N THR A 676 47.19 2.65 1.66
CA THR A 676 48.58 2.20 1.81
C THR A 676 48.75 0.71 1.93
N ASP A 677 47.77 -0.02 2.45
CA ASP A 677 47.88 -1.42 2.85
C ASP A 677 47.09 -2.38 1.92
N ALA A 678 46.32 -1.86 0.96
CA ALA A 678 45.52 -2.68 0.09
C ALA A 678 46.38 -3.56 -0.83
N VAL A 679 46.02 -4.83 -0.93
CA VAL A 679 46.63 -5.79 -1.85
C VAL A 679 45.82 -5.82 -3.14
N PRO A 680 46.46 -5.66 -4.32
CA PRO A 680 45.77 -5.77 -5.61
C PRO A 680 45.09 -7.14 -5.78
N PHE A 681 43.92 -7.16 -6.39
CA PHE A 681 43.11 -8.39 -6.52
C PHE A 681 43.86 -9.59 -7.06
N ASN A 682 44.66 -9.41 -8.13
CA ASN A 682 45.46 -10.47 -8.75
C ASN A 682 46.66 -10.95 -7.87
N GLU A 683 46.95 -10.26 -6.80
CA GLU A 683 47.95 -10.62 -5.83
C GLU A 683 47.39 -11.14 -4.51
N MET A 684 46.10 -11.12 -4.34
CA MET A 684 45.40 -11.67 -3.18
C MET A 684 45.48 -13.19 -3.13
N LEU A 685 45.28 -13.74 -1.94
CA LEU A 685 45.06 -15.17 -1.79
C LEU A 685 43.73 -15.59 -2.46
N GLU A 686 43.70 -16.82 -3.01
CA GLU A 686 42.56 -17.28 -3.80
C GLU A 686 41.22 -17.24 -3.03
N LEU A 687 41.24 -17.57 -1.72
CA LEU A 687 40.04 -17.48 -0.88
C LEU A 687 39.53 -16.04 -0.73
N ASP A 688 40.40 -15.05 -0.72
CA ASP A 688 40.03 -13.62 -0.65
C ASP A 688 39.47 -13.15 -2.01
N GLN A 689 40.03 -13.66 -3.11
CA GLN A 689 39.49 -13.45 -4.47
C GLN A 689 38.08 -14.05 -4.61
N TRP A 690 37.86 -15.25 -4.06
CA TRP A 690 36.55 -15.89 -4.01
C TRP A 690 35.54 -15.00 -3.23
N ALA A 691 35.93 -14.51 -2.07
CA ALA A 691 35.04 -13.67 -1.26
C ALA A 691 34.64 -12.37 -2.01
N LEU A 692 35.59 -11.74 -2.71
CA LEU A 692 35.31 -10.56 -3.53
C LEU A 692 34.51 -10.87 -4.80
N MET A 693 34.70 -12.04 -5.39
CA MET A 693 33.86 -12.50 -6.50
C MET A 693 32.39 -12.68 -6.06
N HIS A 694 32.15 -13.36 -4.92
CA HIS A 694 30.82 -13.52 -4.35
C HIS A 694 30.17 -12.18 -4.00
N LEU A 695 30.94 -11.19 -3.57
CA LEU A 695 30.45 -9.82 -3.41
C LEU A 695 29.95 -9.23 -4.73
N GLN A 696 30.63 -9.50 -5.87
CA GLN A 696 30.14 -9.01 -7.17
C GLN A 696 28.83 -9.68 -7.59
N LEU A 697 28.70 -10.99 -7.36
CA LEU A 697 27.46 -11.73 -7.61
C LEU A 697 26.32 -11.18 -6.73
N LEU A 698 26.57 -10.95 -5.44
CA LEU A 698 25.64 -10.32 -4.53
C LEU A 698 25.20 -8.93 -5.04
N LYS A 699 26.15 -8.09 -5.50
CA LYS A 699 25.82 -6.77 -6.06
C LYS A 699 24.87 -6.86 -7.25
N LYS A 700 25.09 -7.82 -8.16
CA LYS A 700 24.19 -8.05 -9.30
C LYS A 700 22.77 -8.39 -8.83
N GLU A 701 22.67 -9.36 -7.92
CA GLU A 701 21.37 -9.81 -7.39
C GLU A 701 20.64 -8.70 -6.63
N VAL A 702 21.33 -7.99 -5.74
CA VAL A 702 20.76 -6.90 -4.95
C VAL A 702 20.34 -5.73 -5.83
N THR A 703 21.14 -5.35 -6.83
CA THR A 703 20.80 -4.31 -7.80
C THR A 703 19.55 -4.67 -8.59
N ALA A 704 19.47 -5.91 -9.11
CA ALA A 704 18.29 -6.38 -9.81
C ALA A 704 17.03 -6.36 -8.94
N ALA A 705 17.15 -6.74 -7.66
CA ALA A 705 16.05 -6.72 -6.70
C ALA A 705 15.56 -5.30 -6.39
N TYR A 706 16.45 -4.31 -6.29
CA TYR A 706 16.06 -2.91 -6.15
C TYR A 706 15.37 -2.37 -7.40
N GLU A 707 15.88 -2.70 -8.60
CA GLU A 707 15.30 -2.23 -9.87
C GLU A 707 13.92 -2.82 -10.14
N SER A 708 13.69 -4.08 -9.74
CA SER A 708 12.37 -4.73 -9.84
C SER A 708 11.43 -4.40 -8.66
N TYR A 709 11.92 -3.67 -7.67
CA TYR A 709 11.21 -3.39 -6.43
C TYR A 709 10.82 -4.67 -5.65
N ASP A 710 11.68 -5.71 -5.67
CA ASP A 710 11.51 -6.99 -4.99
C ASP A 710 12.41 -7.08 -3.74
N PHE A 711 12.16 -6.22 -2.77
CA PHE A 711 13.06 -6.03 -1.62
C PHE A 711 13.23 -7.28 -0.74
N HIS A 712 12.30 -8.21 -0.77
CA HIS A 712 12.45 -9.49 -0.07
C HIS A 712 13.57 -10.35 -0.67
N VAL A 713 13.86 -10.22 -1.97
CA VAL A 713 14.97 -10.91 -2.62
C VAL A 713 16.30 -10.39 -2.08
N LEU A 714 16.49 -9.07 -2.06
CA LEU A 714 17.72 -8.50 -1.50
C LEU A 714 17.90 -8.82 0.00
N TYR A 715 16.80 -8.85 0.76
CA TYR A 715 16.83 -9.25 2.17
C TYR A 715 17.40 -10.66 2.34
N HIS A 716 16.90 -11.61 1.58
CA HIS A 716 17.38 -13.00 1.62
C HIS A 716 18.82 -13.12 1.14
N ALA A 717 19.18 -12.48 0.03
CA ALA A 717 20.53 -12.51 -0.53
C ALA A 717 21.57 -11.97 0.47
N ILE A 718 21.33 -10.79 1.05
CA ILE A 718 22.26 -10.20 2.01
C ILE A 718 22.32 -11.00 3.33
N HIS A 719 21.17 -11.50 3.81
CA HIS A 719 21.16 -12.36 5.00
C HIS A 719 21.98 -13.63 4.78
N ASN A 720 21.81 -14.30 3.63
CA ASN A 720 22.58 -15.49 3.27
C ASN A 720 24.08 -15.16 3.17
N PHE A 721 24.44 -14.14 2.44
CA PHE A 721 25.82 -13.69 2.30
C PHE A 721 26.48 -13.45 3.66
N CYS A 722 25.84 -12.66 4.54
CA CYS A 722 26.40 -12.35 5.86
C CYS A 722 26.53 -13.58 6.77
N THR A 723 25.54 -14.50 6.74
CA THR A 723 25.48 -15.59 7.73
C THR A 723 26.13 -16.87 7.26
N VAL A 724 25.98 -17.23 5.98
CA VAL A 724 26.49 -18.49 5.42
C VAL A 724 27.87 -18.26 4.79
N GLU A 725 27.94 -17.40 3.79
CA GLU A 725 29.19 -17.23 3.04
C GLU A 725 30.26 -16.51 3.87
N MET A 726 29.90 -15.44 4.57
CA MET A 726 30.86 -14.70 5.38
C MET A 726 31.08 -15.34 6.75
N SER A 727 30.08 -15.35 7.63
CA SER A 727 30.30 -15.75 9.04
C SER A 727 30.63 -17.22 9.22
N SER A 728 29.93 -18.13 8.50
CA SER A 728 30.13 -19.59 8.67
C SER A 728 31.25 -20.17 7.84
N PHE A 729 31.74 -19.44 6.85
CA PHE A 729 32.77 -19.94 5.94
C PHE A 729 33.98 -18.98 5.92
N TYR A 730 33.92 -17.90 5.16
CA TYR A 730 35.09 -17.05 4.91
C TYR A 730 35.73 -16.49 6.18
N LEU A 731 34.96 -15.77 6.99
CA LEU A 731 35.48 -15.13 8.20
C LEU A 731 35.91 -16.13 9.27
N ASP A 732 35.33 -17.33 9.27
CA ASP A 732 35.72 -18.40 10.19
C ASP A 732 37.10 -18.97 9.84
N ILE A 733 37.33 -19.22 8.56
CA ILE A 733 38.58 -19.75 8.04
C ILE A 733 39.75 -18.79 8.24
N ILE A 734 39.56 -17.50 7.97
CA ILE A 734 40.64 -16.49 8.00
C ILE A 734 41.04 -16.03 9.41
N LYS A 735 40.35 -16.49 10.47
CA LYS A 735 40.62 -16.08 11.86
C LYS A 735 42.07 -16.27 12.26
N ASP A 736 42.67 -17.42 12.00
CA ASP A 736 44.07 -17.71 12.33
C ASP A 736 45.01 -16.72 11.62
N ARG A 737 44.75 -16.46 10.36
CA ARG A 737 45.51 -15.51 9.53
C ARG A 737 45.37 -14.07 10.06
N LEU A 738 44.19 -13.65 10.47
CA LEU A 738 43.97 -12.32 11.04
C LEU A 738 44.68 -12.14 12.39
N TYR A 739 44.62 -13.17 13.25
CA TYR A 739 45.09 -13.02 14.65
C TYR A 739 46.53 -13.41 14.85
N ALA A 740 47.00 -14.45 14.17
CA ALA A 740 48.28 -15.05 14.45
C ALA A 740 49.42 -14.69 13.47
N TYR A 741 49.10 -14.17 12.29
CA TYR A 741 50.12 -13.70 11.35
C TYR A 741 50.71 -12.36 11.79
N LYS A 742 51.82 -11.97 11.17
CA LYS A 742 52.42 -10.65 11.40
C LYS A 742 51.46 -9.55 10.94
N ALA A 743 51.36 -8.47 11.70
CA ALA A 743 50.38 -7.42 11.46
C ALA A 743 50.42 -6.86 10.02
N ASP A 744 51.58 -6.69 9.45
CA ASP A 744 51.87 -6.15 8.12
C ASP A 744 52.09 -7.24 7.04
N SER A 745 51.83 -8.52 7.32
CA SER A 745 52.03 -9.59 6.35
C SER A 745 51.04 -9.47 5.18
N LYS A 746 51.51 -9.82 4.00
CA LYS A 746 50.69 -9.78 2.77
C LYS A 746 49.40 -10.60 2.90
N GLU A 747 49.51 -11.77 3.53
CA GLU A 747 48.38 -12.69 3.74
C GLU A 747 47.29 -12.09 4.62
N ARG A 748 47.67 -11.35 5.68
CA ARG A 748 46.75 -10.64 6.56
C ARG A 748 46.17 -9.43 5.86
N ARG A 749 46.99 -8.64 5.15
CA ARG A 749 46.52 -7.47 4.38
C ARG A 749 45.62 -7.87 3.24
N SER A 750 45.82 -9.02 2.59
CA SER A 750 44.91 -9.59 1.58
C SER A 750 43.50 -9.78 2.15
N ALA A 751 43.39 -10.43 3.31
CA ALA A 751 42.09 -10.62 3.98
C ALA A 751 41.44 -9.29 4.41
N GLN A 752 42.23 -8.36 4.95
CA GLN A 752 41.74 -7.05 5.36
C GLN A 752 41.26 -6.22 4.18
N THR A 753 41.92 -6.30 3.03
CA THR A 753 41.46 -5.66 1.79
C THR A 753 40.12 -6.21 1.37
N ALA A 754 39.96 -7.54 1.33
CA ALA A 754 38.66 -8.15 0.98
C ALA A 754 37.56 -7.74 1.96
N MET A 755 37.85 -7.81 3.28
CA MET A 755 36.86 -7.39 4.30
C MET A 755 36.48 -5.92 4.19
N HIS A 756 37.42 -5.03 3.87
CA HIS A 756 37.14 -3.59 3.71
C HIS A 756 36.25 -3.35 2.50
N GLU A 757 36.53 -3.95 1.34
CA GLU A 757 35.68 -3.81 0.14
C GLU A 757 34.28 -4.38 0.40
N ILE A 758 34.17 -5.56 1.04
CA ILE A 758 32.88 -6.14 1.42
C ILE A 758 32.09 -5.18 2.32
N LEU A 759 32.73 -4.57 3.32
CA LEU A 759 32.05 -3.67 4.24
C LEU A 759 31.58 -2.40 3.54
N MET A 760 32.42 -1.80 2.67
CA MET A 760 32.09 -0.61 1.90
C MET A 760 30.83 -0.83 1.04
N ASP A 761 30.77 -1.92 0.32
CA ASP A 761 29.64 -2.22 -0.56
C ASP A 761 28.38 -2.61 0.24
N LEU A 762 28.50 -3.39 1.32
CA LEU A 762 27.38 -3.74 2.20
C LEU A 762 26.73 -2.51 2.83
N VAL A 763 27.56 -1.55 3.28
CA VAL A 763 27.06 -0.31 3.90
C VAL A 763 26.19 0.47 2.92
N VAL A 764 26.59 0.58 1.65
CA VAL A 764 25.79 1.27 0.63
C VAL A 764 24.55 0.47 0.26
N MET A 765 24.69 -0.84 0.00
CA MET A 765 23.56 -1.70 -0.41
C MET A 765 22.48 -1.81 0.67
N LEU A 766 22.85 -1.77 1.95
CA LEU A 766 21.91 -1.84 3.07
C LEU A 766 21.38 -0.48 3.52
N SER A 767 22.02 0.63 3.17
CA SER A 767 21.63 1.96 3.65
C SER A 767 20.19 2.36 3.31
N PRO A 768 19.57 1.95 2.18
CA PRO A 768 18.17 2.23 1.96
C PRO A 768 17.23 1.50 2.93
N VAL A 769 17.62 0.31 3.42
CA VAL A 769 16.80 -0.52 4.33
C VAL A 769 17.15 -0.25 5.79
N LEU A 770 18.42 -0.40 6.18
CA LEU A 770 18.91 -0.22 7.56
C LEU A 770 19.60 1.15 7.70
N SER A 771 18.86 2.22 7.46
CA SER A 771 19.40 3.57 7.29
C SER A 771 20.18 4.07 8.51
N PHE A 772 19.68 3.81 9.72
CA PHE A 772 20.34 4.25 10.95
C PHE A 772 21.56 3.41 11.26
N THR A 773 21.46 2.10 11.11
CA THR A 773 22.60 1.19 11.36
C THR A 773 23.73 1.43 10.38
N MET A 774 23.43 1.66 9.09
CA MET A 774 24.48 1.92 8.10
C MET A 774 25.10 3.31 8.29
N GLU A 775 24.35 4.29 8.75
CA GLU A 775 24.93 5.57 9.18
C GLU A 775 25.88 5.37 10.36
N GLU A 776 25.47 4.59 11.38
CA GLU A 776 26.35 4.24 12.50
C GLU A 776 27.64 3.57 12.03
N VAL A 777 27.53 2.54 11.18
CA VAL A 777 28.69 1.83 10.62
C VAL A 777 29.60 2.79 9.88
N TRP A 778 29.05 3.64 9.03
CA TRP A 778 29.80 4.64 8.26
C TRP A 778 30.58 5.59 9.14
N GLN A 779 30.02 6.04 10.27
CA GLN A 779 30.73 6.92 11.21
C GLN A 779 31.88 6.22 11.91
N PHE A 780 31.84 4.90 12.14
CA PHE A 780 32.91 4.11 12.76
C PHE A 780 33.95 3.53 11.77
N MET A 781 33.65 3.55 10.46
CA MET A 781 34.61 3.08 9.44
C MET A 781 35.79 4.03 9.30
N LYS A 782 36.98 3.47 9.03
CA LYS A 782 38.07 4.24 8.49
C LYS A 782 37.81 4.59 7.03
N LYS A 783 37.87 5.85 6.72
CA LYS A 783 37.55 6.41 5.40
C LYS A 783 38.48 7.54 5.03
N PRO A 784 38.70 7.84 3.75
CA PRO A 784 39.49 8.99 3.30
C PRO A 784 38.97 10.30 3.88
N ALA A 785 39.86 11.29 4.05
CA ALA A 785 39.49 12.60 4.62
C ALA A 785 38.43 13.37 3.80
N ASN A 786 38.34 13.08 2.51
CA ASN A 786 37.37 13.68 1.59
C ASN A 786 36.11 12.83 1.39
N ALA A 787 35.93 11.74 2.14
CA ALA A 787 34.75 10.90 2.08
C ALA A 787 33.48 11.69 2.44
N PRO A 788 32.34 11.37 1.84
CA PRO A 788 31.07 11.99 2.20
C PRO A 788 30.76 11.88 3.68
N GLN A 789 30.16 12.93 4.24
CA GLN A 789 29.84 13.06 5.65
C GLN A 789 28.86 11.99 6.14
N SER A 790 27.94 11.57 5.28
CA SER A 790 26.89 10.61 5.54
C SER A 790 26.90 9.48 4.51
N VAL A 791 26.54 8.27 4.95
CA VAL A 791 26.27 7.13 4.06
C VAL A 791 25.18 7.43 3.04
N GLN A 792 24.26 8.33 3.36
CA GLN A 792 23.16 8.76 2.49
C GLN A 792 23.62 9.52 1.24
N MET A 793 24.88 9.89 1.16
CA MET A 793 25.49 10.66 0.07
C MET A 793 26.41 9.81 -0.83
N LEU A 794 26.49 8.50 -0.55
CA LEU A 794 27.36 7.60 -1.30
C LEU A 794 26.72 7.13 -2.60
N PRO A 795 27.52 6.99 -3.68
CA PRO A 795 27.04 6.39 -4.93
C PRO A 795 26.85 4.88 -4.79
N TRP A 796 25.99 4.29 -5.63
CA TRP A 796 25.81 2.85 -5.70
C TRP A 796 27.09 2.13 -6.14
N PRO A 797 27.48 1.01 -5.52
CA PRO A 797 28.72 0.33 -5.84
C PRO A 797 28.65 -0.36 -7.21
N ALA A 798 29.57 -0.01 -8.10
CA ALA A 798 29.67 -0.64 -9.39
C ALA A 798 30.13 -2.10 -9.29
N VAL A 799 29.62 -2.96 -10.17
CA VAL A 799 30.09 -4.33 -10.31
C VAL A 799 31.47 -4.32 -10.98
N LYS A 800 32.44 -5.00 -10.39
CA LYS A 800 33.75 -5.23 -10.98
C LYS A 800 33.73 -6.57 -11.73
N GLU A 801 33.38 -6.53 -13.00
CA GLU A 801 33.23 -7.74 -13.83
C GLU A 801 34.53 -8.55 -13.92
N GLU A 802 35.68 -7.88 -13.83
CA GLU A 802 37.01 -8.49 -13.84
C GLU A 802 37.29 -9.39 -12.59
N TYR A 803 36.48 -9.28 -11.53
CA TYR A 803 36.58 -10.15 -10.34
C TYR A 803 35.78 -11.45 -10.51
N ILE A 804 34.91 -11.54 -11.49
CA ILE A 804 34.06 -12.71 -11.71
C ILE A 804 34.82 -13.74 -12.55
N ASN A 805 34.96 -14.95 -12.02
CA ASN A 805 35.67 -16.08 -12.65
C ASN A 805 34.88 -17.37 -12.43
N GLU A 806 34.24 -17.88 -13.46
CA GLU A 806 33.40 -19.10 -13.43
C GLU A 806 34.17 -20.35 -13.03
N GLU A 807 35.46 -20.46 -13.41
CA GLU A 807 36.31 -21.61 -13.01
C GLU A 807 36.57 -21.57 -11.50
N LEU A 808 36.83 -20.38 -10.95
CA LEU A 808 37.03 -20.17 -9.53
C LEU A 808 35.76 -20.46 -8.74
N GLU A 809 34.58 -19.98 -9.23
CA GLU A 809 33.29 -20.25 -8.63
C GLU A 809 33.02 -21.77 -8.57
N THR A 810 33.10 -22.46 -9.68
CA THR A 810 32.90 -23.91 -9.76
C THR A 810 33.82 -24.67 -8.82
N LYS A 811 35.11 -24.31 -8.79
CA LYS A 811 36.10 -24.94 -7.89
C LYS A 811 35.71 -24.80 -6.41
N TRP A 812 35.32 -23.59 -5.99
CA TRP A 812 35.01 -23.33 -4.59
C TRP A 812 33.64 -23.88 -4.20
N ASP A 813 32.67 -23.88 -5.06
CA ASP A 813 31.36 -24.49 -4.78
C ASP A 813 31.51 -25.99 -4.51
N ASN A 814 32.26 -26.68 -5.33
CA ASN A 814 32.57 -28.09 -5.14
C ASN A 814 33.41 -28.35 -3.86
N PHE A 815 34.36 -27.45 -3.55
CA PHE A 815 35.13 -27.56 -2.32
C PHE A 815 34.24 -27.30 -1.08
N ILE A 816 33.35 -26.36 -1.10
CA ILE A 816 32.44 -26.08 0.00
C ILE A 816 31.54 -27.29 0.27
N GLU A 817 31.04 -27.96 -0.77
CA GLU A 817 30.30 -29.22 -0.62
C GLU A 817 31.12 -30.29 0.07
N ILE A 818 32.34 -30.54 -0.43
CA ILE A 818 33.29 -31.49 0.17
C ILE A 818 33.58 -31.12 1.63
N ARG A 819 33.88 -29.88 1.91
CA ARG A 819 34.13 -29.35 3.28
C ARG A 819 32.95 -29.62 4.20
N SER A 820 31.71 -29.44 3.71
CA SER A 820 30.51 -29.72 4.48
C SER A 820 30.46 -31.15 4.96
N GLU A 821 30.81 -32.11 4.08
CA GLU A 821 30.85 -33.54 4.42
C GLU A 821 31.97 -33.83 5.46
N ILE A 822 33.16 -33.26 5.29
CA ILE A 822 34.27 -33.43 6.22
C ILE A 822 33.90 -32.86 7.60
N THR A 823 33.27 -31.69 7.62
CA THR A 823 32.85 -31.01 8.88
C THR A 823 31.84 -31.86 9.66
N LYS A 824 30.93 -32.58 8.99
CA LYS A 824 29.99 -33.51 9.65
C LYS A 824 30.76 -34.63 10.37
N VAL A 825 31.81 -35.17 9.77
CA VAL A 825 32.64 -36.21 10.40
C VAL A 825 33.44 -35.65 11.58
N LEU A 826 33.98 -34.44 11.45
CA LEU A 826 34.66 -33.75 12.56
C LEU A 826 33.70 -33.50 13.76
N GLU A 827 32.46 -33.12 13.53
CA GLU A 827 31.44 -32.94 14.57
C GLU A 827 31.08 -34.29 15.25
N LEU A 828 31.00 -35.39 14.46
CA LEU A 828 30.84 -36.74 15.03
C LEU A 828 32.02 -37.08 15.93
N ALA A 829 33.27 -36.88 15.47
CA ALA A 829 34.46 -37.12 16.27
C ALA A 829 34.52 -36.29 17.55
N ARG A 830 34.04 -35.05 17.53
CA ARG A 830 33.91 -34.20 18.72
C ARG A 830 32.85 -34.74 19.68
N ARG A 831 31.69 -35.09 19.17
CA ARG A 831 30.61 -35.70 19.95
C ARG A 831 31.05 -36.97 20.66
N ASP A 832 31.82 -37.79 19.95
CA ASP A 832 32.34 -39.06 20.43
C ASP A 832 33.62 -38.89 21.31
N LYS A 833 34.01 -37.62 21.56
CA LYS A 833 35.20 -37.25 22.36
C LYS A 833 36.52 -37.79 21.85
N LYS A 834 36.63 -38.08 20.53
CA LYS A 834 37.90 -38.37 19.89
C LYS A 834 38.80 -37.15 19.79
N ILE A 835 38.17 -35.96 19.66
CA ILE A 835 38.83 -34.64 19.70
C ILE A 835 38.05 -33.70 20.62
N GLY A 836 38.74 -32.71 21.22
CA GLY A 836 38.10 -31.63 22.01
C GLY A 836 37.73 -30.41 21.19
N HIS A 837 38.65 -29.98 20.35
CA HIS A 837 38.53 -28.83 19.46
C HIS A 837 38.93 -29.23 18.03
N SER A 838 38.50 -28.55 17.00
CA SER A 838 38.89 -28.86 15.62
C SER A 838 40.40 -28.81 15.42
N LEU A 839 41.09 -27.88 16.06
CA LEU A 839 42.56 -27.75 16.04
C LEU A 839 43.28 -28.92 16.74
N ASP A 840 42.58 -29.75 17.52
CA ASP A 840 43.16 -30.96 18.09
C ASP A 840 43.19 -32.16 17.08
N ALA A 841 42.68 -31.92 15.87
CA ALA A 841 42.48 -32.96 14.85
C ALA A 841 43.60 -33.00 13.79
N LYS A 842 43.98 -34.24 13.43
CA LYS A 842 44.58 -34.62 12.17
C LYS A 842 43.51 -35.34 11.34
N VAL A 843 43.27 -34.88 10.10
CA VAL A 843 42.33 -35.54 9.18
C VAL A 843 43.06 -36.17 8.01
N GLU A 844 42.72 -37.43 7.71
CA GLU A 844 43.13 -38.11 6.47
C GLU A 844 41.92 -38.25 5.58
N LEU A 845 42.03 -37.67 4.37
CA LEU A 845 40.95 -37.55 3.40
C LEU A 845 41.21 -38.57 2.30
N HIS A 846 40.52 -39.70 2.38
CA HIS A 846 40.59 -40.77 1.39
C HIS A 846 39.64 -40.44 0.25
N ALA A 847 40.21 -40.01 -0.86
CA ALA A 847 39.42 -39.50 -2.00
C ALA A 847 39.78 -40.17 -3.31
N GLU A 848 38.81 -40.19 -4.19
CA GLU A 848 38.92 -40.68 -5.58
C GLU A 848 38.24 -39.66 -6.53
N GLY A 849 38.51 -39.78 -7.82
CA GLY A 849 37.83 -39.03 -8.86
C GLY A 849 37.82 -37.52 -8.66
N GLU A 850 36.63 -36.96 -8.65
CA GLU A 850 36.41 -35.49 -8.56
C GLU A 850 36.83 -34.92 -7.20
N ALA A 851 36.49 -35.62 -6.12
CA ALA A 851 36.86 -35.18 -4.76
C ALA A 851 38.40 -35.11 -4.61
N LEU A 852 39.13 -36.09 -5.14
CA LEU A 852 40.58 -36.09 -5.14
C LEU A 852 41.18 -34.90 -5.87
N ALA A 853 40.70 -34.63 -7.08
CA ALA A 853 41.19 -33.48 -7.89
C ALA A 853 40.98 -32.14 -7.19
N ILE A 854 39.83 -31.97 -6.57
CA ILE A 854 39.48 -30.71 -5.85
C ILE A 854 40.36 -30.57 -4.60
N LEU A 855 40.47 -31.61 -3.76
CA LEU A 855 41.30 -31.59 -2.56
C LEU A 855 42.78 -31.34 -2.88
N GLN A 856 43.33 -31.94 -3.94
CA GLN A 856 44.69 -31.71 -4.39
C GLN A 856 44.89 -30.25 -4.86
N SER A 857 43.90 -29.65 -5.48
CA SER A 857 43.95 -28.22 -5.93
C SER A 857 44.10 -27.20 -4.78
N VAL A 858 43.76 -27.59 -3.56
CA VAL A 858 43.83 -26.76 -2.35
C VAL A 858 44.70 -27.37 -1.26
N GLU A 859 45.48 -28.40 -1.56
CA GLU A 859 46.21 -29.22 -0.57
C GLU A 859 47.11 -28.40 0.35
N LYS A 860 47.76 -27.37 -0.17
CA LYS A 860 48.67 -26.48 0.63
C LYS A 860 47.94 -25.74 1.74
N ASP A 861 46.69 -25.40 1.53
CA ASP A 861 45.90 -24.59 2.46
C ASP A 861 44.82 -25.43 3.18
N LEU A 862 44.79 -26.74 2.91
CA LEU A 862 43.70 -27.61 3.30
C LEU A 862 43.47 -27.66 4.81
N ALA A 863 44.54 -27.71 5.62
CA ALA A 863 44.44 -27.68 7.09
C ALA A 863 43.79 -26.38 7.58
N THR A 864 44.15 -25.26 6.98
CA THR A 864 43.58 -23.94 7.30
C THR A 864 42.13 -23.90 6.87
N LEU A 865 41.79 -24.37 5.66
CA LEU A 865 40.43 -24.39 5.10
C LEU A 865 39.46 -25.27 5.90
N LEU A 866 39.97 -26.34 6.50
CA LEU A 866 39.22 -27.25 7.37
C LEU A 866 39.28 -26.85 8.86
N ILE A 867 40.10 -25.85 9.21
CA ILE A 867 40.33 -25.37 10.59
C ILE A 867 40.80 -26.54 11.49
N VAL A 868 41.79 -27.29 11.00
CA VAL A 868 42.44 -28.40 11.74
C VAL A 868 43.94 -28.18 11.81
N SER A 869 44.63 -28.91 12.67
CA SER A 869 46.11 -28.80 12.76
C SER A 869 46.78 -29.46 11.59
N GLN A 870 46.27 -30.60 11.13
CA GLN A 870 46.88 -31.39 10.05
C GLN A 870 45.80 -31.95 9.14
N ALA A 871 46.02 -31.92 7.83
CA ALA A 871 45.15 -32.52 6.80
C ALA A 871 46.06 -33.20 5.75
N VAL A 872 45.72 -34.43 5.40
CA VAL A 872 46.46 -35.23 4.42
C VAL A 872 45.46 -35.79 3.42
N VAL A 873 45.75 -35.63 2.15
CA VAL A 873 44.97 -36.27 1.06
C VAL A 873 45.61 -37.61 0.71
N VAL A 874 44.80 -38.65 0.74
CA VAL A 874 45.23 -40.04 0.40
C VAL A 874 44.39 -40.53 -0.78
N GLU A 875 45.02 -40.94 -1.84
CA GLU A 875 44.32 -41.52 -3.00
C GLU A 875 43.79 -42.92 -2.69
N GLY A 876 42.54 -43.18 -2.94
CA GLY A 876 41.89 -44.46 -2.75
C GLY A 876 41.17 -44.64 -1.41
N ALA A 877 40.47 -45.80 -1.28
CA ALA A 877 39.66 -46.09 -0.11
C ALA A 877 40.50 -46.76 1.02
N ALA A 878 40.30 -46.33 2.27
CA ALA A 878 40.87 -46.97 3.45
C ALA A 878 39.82 -47.79 4.22
N ALA A 879 40.26 -48.95 4.72
CA ALA A 879 39.47 -49.75 5.63
C ALA A 879 39.42 -49.06 6.99
N GLY A 880 38.19 -48.79 7.48
CA GLY A 880 37.94 -48.15 8.77
C GLY A 880 37.77 -46.61 8.76
N ALA A 881 37.86 -45.99 7.59
CA ALA A 881 37.51 -44.58 7.46
C ALA A 881 35.99 -44.38 7.52
N GLU A 882 35.53 -43.27 8.15
CA GLU A 882 34.13 -42.92 8.25
C GLU A 882 33.58 -42.53 6.86
N ALA A 883 32.42 -43.05 6.52
CA ALA A 883 31.73 -42.70 5.28
C ALA A 883 31.15 -41.30 5.35
N THR A 884 31.17 -40.61 4.22
CA THR A 884 30.49 -39.31 4.03
C THR A 884 29.24 -39.49 3.19
N GLY A 885 28.50 -38.39 2.90
CA GLY A 885 27.43 -38.42 1.92
C GLY A 885 27.88 -38.55 0.46
N ARG A 886 29.19 -38.52 0.20
CA ARG A 886 29.79 -38.68 -1.13
C ARG A 886 30.48 -40.06 -1.23
N GLU A 887 30.25 -40.78 -2.29
CA GLU A 887 30.85 -42.12 -2.54
C GLU A 887 32.36 -42.02 -2.76
N ASP A 888 32.84 -40.90 -3.33
CA ASP A 888 34.23 -40.63 -3.69
C ASP A 888 35.07 -40.03 -2.54
N LEU A 889 34.51 -39.96 -1.30
CA LEU A 889 35.19 -39.38 -0.15
C LEU A 889 34.90 -40.13 1.14
N LYS A 890 35.97 -40.52 1.86
CA LYS A 890 35.92 -41.04 3.25
C LYS A 890 36.91 -40.27 4.13
N VAL A 891 36.63 -40.16 5.40
CA VAL A 891 37.40 -39.32 6.31
C VAL A 891 37.83 -40.10 7.54
N THR A 892 39.11 -40.03 7.90
CA THR A 892 39.63 -40.52 9.17
C THR A 892 40.00 -39.33 10.04
N VAL A 893 39.47 -39.27 11.27
CA VAL A 893 39.80 -38.23 12.25
C VAL A 893 40.59 -38.83 13.41
N GLN A 894 41.78 -38.28 13.65
CA GLN A 894 42.70 -38.69 14.71
C GLN A 894 43.12 -37.48 15.53
N ALA A 895 43.71 -37.69 16.71
CA ALA A 895 44.41 -36.65 17.44
C ALA A 895 45.58 -36.10 16.64
N ALA A 896 45.75 -34.77 16.64
CA ALA A 896 46.87 -34.13 15.97
C ALA A 896 48.20 -34.54 16.57
N GLU A 897 49.25 -34.66 15.73
CA GLU A 897 50.60 -35.04 16.11
C GLU A 897 51.44 -33.84 16.47
N GLY A 898 52.47 -34.01 17.29
CA GLY A 898 53.41 -32.97 17.73
C GLY A 898 52.98 -32.21 18.97
N HIS A 899 53.47 -30.98 19.16
CA HIS A 899 53.22 -30.17 20.31
C HIS A 899 52.32 -28.97 19.97
N LYS A 900 51.49 -28.58 20.93
CA LYS A 900 50.57 -27.45 20.75
C LYS A 900 51.33 -26.11 20.85
N CYS A 901 51.22 -25.29 19.84
CA CYS A 901 51.75 -23.92 19.88
C CYS A 901 50.90 -23.06 20.84
N GLU A 902 51.55 -22.43 21.84
CA GLU A 902 50.86 -21.60 22.86
C GLU A 902 50.19 -20.32 22.28
N ARG A 903 50.58 -19.91 21.07
CA ARG A 903 50.08 -18.69 20.47
C ARG A 903 48.90 -18.94 19.48
N CYS A 904 49.06 -19.87 18.51
CA CYS A 904 48.03 -20.14 17.49
C CYS A 904 47.22 -21.40 17.77
N TRP A 905 47.59 -22.21 18.76
CA TRP A 905 46.96 -23.44 19.23
C TRP A 905 46.97 -24.61 18.22
N ILE A 906 47.68 -24.46 17.10
CA ILE A 906 47.91 -25.54 16.13
C ILE A 906 48.97 -26.49 16.69
N TYR A 907 48.78 -27.80 16.49
CA TYR A 907 49.75 -28.82 16.79
C TYR A 907 50.73 -28.99 15.63
N SER A 908 52.05 -29.04 15.96
CA SER A 908 53.13 -29.26 14.97
C SER A 908 54.36 -29.88 15.64
N ASP A 909 55.06 -30.74 14.92
CA ASP A 909 56.33 -31.30 15.31
C ASP A 909 57.48 -30.25 15.35
N GLU A 910 57.25 -29.13 14.69
CA GLU A 910 58.18 -28.01 14.62
C GLU A 910 58.13 -27.05 15.83
N VAL A 911 57.18 -27.27 16.75
CA VAL A 911 57.09 -26.47 18.01
C VAL A 911 58.34 -26.79 18.86
N GLY A 912 59.05 -25.72 19.19
CA GLY A 912 60.32 -25.87 19.95
C GLY A 912 61.59 -25.68 19.11
N ASN A 913 61.50 -25.54 17.79
CA ASN A 913 62.63 -25.28 16.93
C ASN A 913 63.26 -23.91 17.10
N ASP A 914 62.57 -22.95 17.66
CA ASP A 914 63.09 -21.60 17.95
C ASP A 914 63.55 -21.51 19.38
N PRO A 915 64.88 -21.27 19.61
CA PRO A 915 65.46 -21.24 20.97
C PRO A 915 64.96 -20.09 21.83
N GLU A 916 64.53 -18.98 21.21
CA GLU A 916 64.01 -17.81 21.95
C GLU A 916 62.51 -18.01 22.31
N HIS A 917 61.80 -18.85 21.53
CA HIS A 917 60.40 -19.12 21.70
C HIS A 917 60.10 -20.65 21.64
N PRO A 918 60.56 -21.43 22.61
CA PRO A 918 60.52 -22.91 22.51
C PRO A 918 59.13 -23.52 22.64
N THR A 919 58.07 -22.75 22.87
CA THR A 919 56.69 -23.24 22.92
C THR A 919 55.88 -22.77 21.72
N LEU A 920 56.53 -22.12 20.74
CA LEU A 920 55.86 -21.63 19.53
C LEU A 920 56.24 -22.44 18.29
N CYS A 921 55.36 -22.54 17.33
CA CYS A 921 55.65 -22.99 15.98
C CYS A 921 56.52 -21.93 15.23
N PRO A 922 57.26 -22.33 14.19
CA PRO A 922 58.13 -21.38 13.46
C PRO A 922 57.41 -20.15 12.92
N ARG A 923 56.21 -20.30 12.44
CA ARG A 923 55.37 -19.19 11.96
C ARG A 923 55.08 -18.18 13.05
N CYS A 924 54.65 -18.64 14.22
CA CYS A 924 54.39 -17.76 15.37
C CYS A 924 55.63 -17.11 15.94
N ALA A 925 56.77 -17.82 15.99
CA ALA A 925 58.04 -17.27 16.39
C ALA A 925 58.51 -16.14 15.44
N ALA A 926 58.37 -16.35 14.11
CA ALA A 926 58.66 -15.33 13.11
C ALA A 926 57.71 -14.12 13.17
N ALA A 927 56.45 -14.32 13.54
CA ALA A 927 55.44 -13.25 13.59
C ALA A 927 55.67 -12.27 14.77
N ILE A 928 56.41 -12.66 15.81
CA ILE A 928 56.66 -11.80 16.98
C ILE A 928 58.11 -11.23 17.02
N LYS A 929 58.97 -11.68 16.08
CA LYS A 929 60.27 -11.07 15.76
C LYS A 929 60.08 -9.88 14.82
#